data_7257dbf9df58b6a60aea4ff98d449390
#
_entry.id   7257dbf9df58b6a60aea4ff98d449390
#
_cell.length_a   1.000
_cell.length_b   1.000
_cell.length_c   1.000
_cell.angle_alpha   90.00
_cell.angle_beta   90.00
_cell.angle_gamma   90.00
#
_symmetry.space_group_name_H-M   'P 1'
#
loop_
_entity.id
_entity.type
_entity.pdbx_description
1 polymer ?
#
loop_
_entity_poly.entity_id
_entity_poly.type
_entity_poly.pdbx_seq_one_letter_code
_entity_poly.pdbx_strand_id
1 'polypeptide(L)'
;MTQQRSTDDNPESAGHSRRRFLTLTGAAGLAATATTLALPTGALAATSVVSPALAGRAVPAAARGGRTATPSFTPVRPPAVPLAVRSPYLSAWLDNDNLPGTWPTFWTGRVNAMSGIARIDGTSYVFMGNPGLPDKPPFPTMRQISLTVTATKSTFVLQQGGVEVTIEFFSPVEPGDLRRQGMPLSYISATARAVDGHSHQVSLYFDISGEWAYDDSNAQISWNETTIGTGGARLISLTNTPVTPKVLAEGNDTALWGTVTWTTEHRTGLTYQIGADGDVRAQMVNNGVLADTVDANQPRAINDHYPVFAFNLDLGDVRAAAAPMVISIGHIREPAVSYLGTPLPPLWKSYFPVWQDMVAFFHRDFPQASVRADRLDDKIAGDARRAGGEQYAALLALSLRQAYAGTELVSRNGKPWVFLKEISSSGNMSTIDLVYPCMPVFLYADPAYLGLLLAPILEYPEHGGWPKPFAEHDLGAHYPNADGHNDGNEEDMPVEESANVLIMTAAYLQRTDVKAARAFATTHYAILKKWADYLVGNALDPDRQNQTDDFTGFIAHSVNLALKGIVGIGAMSIVATTAGKKVDAAYYLGVARSYITQWVTKSTDAAGDHLKLAYDQDATWSLKYNGYPDKLLGLNLIPRKVAAAEAKWYLSRANTYGVPLDIRHTYTKSDWEMWTAAWLKDQPGITSLLIESLYEFANTTGSRVPLTDWYDTTNDRQIGFQARPVVGGHFALLTV
;
A
#
# COMPACT_ATOMS: atom_id res chain seq x y z
N MET A 1 51.20 44.97 -2.04
CA MET A 1 51.69 44.83 -0.65
C MET A 1 50.75 43.86 0.04
N THR A 2 51.27 42.68 0.22
CA THR A 2 51.30 41.80 1.41
C THR A 2 49.95 41.31 1.92
N GLN A 3 49.65 40.08 1.60
CA GLN A 3 49.62 38.84 2.43
C GLN A 3 48.71 38.88 3.69
N GLN A 4 47.70 37.99 3.77
CA GLN A 4 47.86 36.75 4.51
C GLN A 4 46.66 35.79 4.34
N ARG A 5 46.97 34.52 4.21
CA ARG A 5 46.05 33.34 4.23
C ARG A 5 45.50 33.13 5.61
N SER A 6 44.28 32.68 5.75
CA SER A 6 43.90 31.73 6.80
C SER A 6 42.96 30.69 6.21
N THR A 7 43.36 29.46 6.31
CA THR A 7 42.65 28.21 6.12
C THR A 7 41.64 28.02 7.23
N ASP A 8 40.40 27.68 6.91
CA ASP A 8 39.54 26.93 7.83
C ASP A 8 38.78 25.88 7.03
N ASP A 9 39.04 24.66 7.42
CA ASP A 9 38.43 23.43 6.96
C ASP A 9 36.95 23.41 7.36
N ASN A 10 36.08 23.09 6.40
CA ASN A 10 34.72 22.71 6.68
C ASN A 10 34.52 21.27 6.17
N PRO A 11 34.17 20.30 7.03
CA PRO A 11 34.00 18.94 6.58
C PRO A 11 32.70 18.76 5.81
N GLU A 12 32.83 18.16 4.64
CA GLU A 12 31.74 17.66 3.81
C GLU A 12 30.78 16.78 4.60
N SER A 13 29.52 17.16 4.61
CA SER A 13 28.42 16.28 5.02
C SER A 13 28.10 15.32 3.88
N ALA A 14 28.77 14.17 3.86
CA ALA A 14 28.41 13.08 2.99
C ALA A 14 27.05 12.51 3.37
N GLY A 15 26.03 12.75 2.55
CA GLY A 15 24.75 12.09 2.61
C GLY A 15 24.91 10.59 2.39
N HIS A 16 24.75 9.81 3.44
CA HIS A 16 24.78 8.35 3.34
C HIS A 16 23.41 7.86 2.88
N SER A 17 23.33 7.57 1.58
CA SER A 17 22.29 6.71 1.03
C SER A 17 22.28 5.37 1.77
N ARG A 18 21.12 4.95 2.28
CA ARG A 18 20.91 3.65 2.95
C ARG A 18 20.87 2.47 1.95
N ARG A 19 21.72 2.50 0.93
CA ARG A 19 21.95 1.33 0.07
C ARG A 19 22.91 0.36 0.75
N ARG A 20 22.43 -0.49 1.64
CA ARG A 20 23.08 -1.76 1.99
C ARG A 20 22.15 -2.89 1.57
N PHE A 21 22.11 -3.17 0.27
CA PHE A 21 21.65 -4.46 -0.22
C PHE A 21 22.87 -5.28 -0.62
N LEU A 22 22.84 -6.52 -0.19
CA LEU A 22 23.82 -7.60 -0.36
C LEU A 22 24.41 -7.63 -1.77
N THR A 23 25.70 -7.30 -1.90
CA THR A 23 26.54 -7.76 -2.99
C THR A 23 27.05 -9.14 -2.66
N LEU A 24 26.39 -10.16 -3.18
CA LEU A 24 26.98 -11.49 -3.33
C LEU A 24 27.73 -11.51 -4.66
N THR A 25 29.04 -11.22 -4.60
CA THR A 25 29.95 -11.45 -5.72
C THR A 25 30.29 -12.93 -5.81
N GLY A 26 29.75 -13.59 -6.83
CA GLY A 26 30.21 -14.88 -7.27
C GLY A 26 31.48 -14.72 -8.08
N ALA A 27 32.60 -15.23 -7.58
CA ALA A 27 33.78 -15.46 -8.37
C ALA A 27 34.00 -16.97 -8.48
N ALA A 28 33.95 -17.45 -9.69
CA ALA A 28 34.30 -18.84 -10.02
C ALA A 28 35.79 -19.00 -10.27
N GLY A 29 36.33 -20.09 -9.76
CA GLY A 29 37.42 -20.81 -10.48
C GLY A 29 38.79 -20.92 -9.82
N LEU A 30 39.11 -22.12 -9.45
CA LEU A 30 40.31 -22.97 -9.66
C LEU A 30 41.00 -23.50 -8.40
N ALA A 31 40.73 -24.77 -8.23
CA ALA A 31 41.54 -25.94 -7.88
C ALA A 31 42.69 -25.90 -6.86
N ALA A 32 42.53 -26.85 -5.92
CA ALA A 32 43.49 -27.80 -5.33
C ALA A 32 44.44 -27.32 -4.23
N THR A 33 44.30 -27.81 -3.04
CA THR A 33 44.91 -29.01 -2.42
C THR A 33 44.58 -29.03 -0.92
N ALA A 34 44.33 -30.21 -0.42
CA ALA A 34 43.92 -30.51 0.93
C ALA A 34 45.04 -30.32 1.97
N THR A 35 44.68 -29.82 3.15
CA THR A 35 45.23 -30.26 4.42
C THR A 35 44.25 -30.01 5.55
N THR A 36 43.93 -31.08 6.23
CA THR A 36 43.03 -31.16 7.41
C THR A 36 43.66 -30.52 8.64
N LEU A 37 42.89 -29.66 9.33
CA LEU A 37 43.00 -29.47 10.79
C LEU A 37 41.68 -29.02 11.37
N ALA A 38 41.32 -29.61 12.49
CA ALA A 38 40.00 -29.60 13.13
C ALA A 38 39.76 -28.42 14.05
N LEU A 39 38.50 -27.90 13.96
CA LEU A 39 37.61 -27.30 14.98
C LEU A 39 38.08 -26.07 15.84
N PRO A 40 37.20 -25.15 16.23
CA PRO A 40 35.81 -25.38 16.65
C PRO A 40 34.75 -24.45 16.07
N THR A 41 33.53 -24.97 16.13
CA THR A 41 32.22 -24.33 15.89
C THR A 41 32.03 -23.03 16.67
N GLY A 42 31.70 -21.97 15.93
CA GLY A 42 31.16 -20.75 16.49
C GLY A 42 30.13 -20.17 15.51
N ALA A 43 28.86 -20.45 15.79
CA ALA A 43 27.75 -19.85 15.06
C ALA A 43 27.68 -18.34 15.39
N LEU A 44 27.89 -17.50 14.40
CA LEU A 44 27.57 -16.08 14.50
C LEU A 44 26.09 -15.92 14.09
N ALA A 45 25.23 -15.91 15.09
CA ALA A 45 23.85 -15.46 14.94
C ALA A 45 23.84 -13.94 14.74
N ALA A 46 23.20 -13.51 13.68
CA ALA A 46 22.82 -12.11 13.49
C ALA A 46 21.82 -11.74 14.59
N THR A 47 22.26 -10.95 15.57
CA THR A 47 21.40 -10.40 16.59
C THR A 47 20.63 -9.22 16.02
N SER A 48 19.36 -9.43 15.73
CA SER A 48 18.36 -8.36 15.72
C SER A 48 18.26 -7.81 17.14
N VAL A 49 18.53 -6.53 17.32
CA VAL A 49 18.35 -5.83 18.58
C VAL A 49 16.86 -5.68 18.83
N VAL A 50 16.29 -6.64 19.54
CA VAL A 50 14.96 -6.49 20.15
C VAL A 50 15.18 -5.78 21.48
N SER A 51 14.54 -4.64 21.66
CA SER A 51 14.49 -3.92 22.94
C SER A 51 13.92 -4.84 24.04
N PRO A 52 14.54 -4.89 25.22
CA PRO A 52 14.08 -5.73 26.31
C PRO A 52 13.02 -5.01 27.14
N ALA A 53 11.77 -5.03 26.66
CA ALA A 53 10.64 -4.71 27.50
C ALA A 53 9.45 -5.58 27.03
N LEU A 54 9.20 -6.61 27.78
CA LEU A 54 8.13 -7.61 27.72
C LEU A 54 8.65 -9.03 27.39
N ALA A 55 9.59 -9.53 28.20
CA ALA A 55 9.82 -10.96 28.29
C ALA A 55 8.63 -11.61 29.04
N GLY A 56 7.60 -12.00 28.27
CA GLY A 56 6.54 -12.87 28.75
C GLY A 56 7.12 -14.22 29.15
N ARG A 57 6.93 -14.62 30.38
CA ARG A 57 7.21 -15.96 30.89
C ARG A 57 6.56 -17.00 29.99
N ALA A 58 7.31 -18.04 29.62
CA ALA A 58 6.78 -19.22 28.97
C ALA A 58 5.58 -19.79 29.74
N VAL A 59 4.43 -19.88 29.06
CA VAL A 59 3.21 -20.50 29.58
C VAL A 59 3.40 -22.01 29.56
N PRO A 60 3.11 -22.74 30.66
CA PRO A 60 3.06 -24.21 30.63
C PRO A 60 1.96 -24.68 29.71
N ALA A 61 2.23 -25.71 28.93
CA ALA A 61 1.25 -26.33 28.04
C ALA A 61 -0.02 -26.69 28.82
N ALA A 62 -1.10 -26.01 28.55
CA ALA A 62 -2.42 -26.27 29.11
C ALA A 62 -2.96 -27.58 28.53
N ALA A 63 -3.64 -28.32 29.36
CA ALA A 63 -4.22 -29.63 29.13
C ALA A 63 -5.08 -29.69 27.85
N ARG A 64 -5.06 -30.83 27.18
CA ARG A 64 -5.88 -31.22 26.03
C ARG A 64 -7.37 -30.98 26.27
N GLY A 65 -7.85 -29.79 25.91
CA GLY A 65 -9.26 -29.46 25.75
C GLY A 65 -9.59 -29.40 24.25
N GLY A 66 -10.80 -29.77 23.88
CA GLY A 66 -11.32 -30.03 22.55
C GLY A 66 -10.76 -29.15 21.43
N ARG A 67 -10.60 -29.70 20.23
CA ARG A 67 -10.18 -29.01 19.02
C ARG A 67 -10.98 -27.70 18.87
N THR A 68 -10.36 -26.56 19.13
CA THR A 68 -10.92 -25.26 18.78
C THR A 68 -11.03 -25.22 17.26
N ALA A 69 -12.25 -25.07 16.74
CA ALA A 69 -12.45 -24.95 15.31
C ALA A 69 -11.66 -23.73 14.80
N THR A 70 -10.85 -23.93 13.77
CA THR A 70 -10.15 -22.86 13.08
C THR A 70 -11.18 -21.87 12.52
N PRO A 71 -10.97 -20.55 12.61
CA PRO A 71 -11.89 -19.58 12.03
C PRO A 71 -12.00 -19.76 10.51
N SER A 72 -13.16 -19.47 9.95
CA SER A 72 -13.35 -19.42 8.50
C SER A 72 -12.87 -18.10 7.91
N PHE A 73 -12.33 -18.14 6.69
CA PHE A 73 -11.87 -16.98 5.95
C PHE A 73 -12.64 -16.85 4.63
N THR A 74 -13.11 -15.66 4.31
CA THR A 74 -13.87 -15.38 3.08
C THR A 74 -13.43 -14.04 2.50
N PRO A 75 -13.10 -13.93 1.19
CA PRO A 75 -12.99 -15.00 0.19
C PRO A 75 -11.63 -15.72 0.23
N VAL A 76 -10.69 -15.27 1.03
CA VAL A 76 -9.30 -15.74 1.13
C VAL A 76 -8.79 -15.53 2.56
N ARG A 77 -7.83 -16.34 3.00
CA ARG A 77 -7.02 -16.05 4.19
C ARG A 77 -5.95 -15.01 3.83
N PRO A 78 -6.09 -13.74 4.22
CA PRO A 78 -5.13 -12.71 3.80
C PRO A 78 -3.76 -12.93 4.46
N PRO A 79 -2.65 -12.57 3.79
CA PRO A 79 -1.30 -12.59 4.40
C PRO A 79 -1.22 -11.74 5.66
N ALA A 80 -1.69 -10.50 5.62
CA ALA A 80 -2.05 -9.68 6.77
C ALA A 80 -3.43 -9.04 6.54
N VAL A 81 -4.18 -8.79 7.62
CA VAL A 81 -5.52 -8.23 7.52
C VAL A 81 -5.45 -6.72 7.60
N PRO A 82 -5.95 -5.97 6.59
CA PRO A 82 -5.99 -4.51 6.67
C PRO A 82 -7.04 -4.06 7.69
N LEU A 83 -6.63 -3.20 8.65
CA LEU A 83 -7.49 -2.64 9.70
C LEU A 83 -7.81 -1.17 9.41
N ALA A 84 -6.82 -0.27 9.47
CA ALA A 84 -6.96 1.12 9.10
C ALA A 84 -5.92 1.46 8.02
N VAL A 85 -6.26 1.18 6.76
CA VAL A 85 -5.36 1.29 5.60
C VAL A 85 -5.91 2.34 4.65
N ARG A 86 -5.45 3.60 4.80
CA ARG A 86 -6.12 4.77 4.21
C ARG A 86 -5.18 5.78 3.54
N SER A 87 -3.98 5.94 4.06
CA SER A 87 -2.96 6.86 3.56
C SER A 87 -1.57 6.33 3.91
N PRO A 88 -0.49 6.89 3.37
CA PRO A 88 0.87 6.42 3.68
C PRO A 88 1.18 6.32 5.17
N TYR A 89 0.56 7.15 6.00
CA TYR A 89 0.79 7.18 7.45
C TYR A 89 -0.39 6.67 8.30
N LEU A 90 -1.51 6.33 7.70
CA LEU A 90 -2.61 5.60 8.33
C LEU A 90 -2.71 4.22 7.66
N SER A 91 -1.82 3.30 8.05
CA SER A 91 -1.63 1.99 7.43
C SER A 91 -1.39 0.93 8.51
N ALA A 92 -2.48 0.56 9.20
CA ALA A 92 -2.47 -0.42 10.29
C ALA A 92 -3.01 -1.77 9.84
N TRP A 93 -2.31 -2.83 10.23
CA TRP A 93 -2.53 -4.20 9.80
C TRP A 93 -2.52 -5.17 10.98
N LEU A 94 -3.11 -6.35 10.78
CA LEU A 94 -3.00 -7.48 11.68
C LEU A 94 -2.20 -8.58 10.96
N ASP A 95 -1.05 -8.93 11.51
CA ASP A 95 -0.14 -9.96 11.01
C ASP A 95 -0.49 -11.38 11.51
N ASN A 96 -1.75 -11.59 11.87
CA ASN A 96 -2.25 -12.82 12.46
C ASN A 96 -3.62 -13.21 11.88
N ASP A 97 -4.01 -14.47 12.05
CA ASP A 97 -5.32 -14.98 11.67
C ASP A 97 -6.43 -14.61 12.67
N ASN A 98 -6.05 -14.37 13.93
CA ASN A 98 -6.98 -14.05 15.01
C ASN A 98 -6.80 -12.60 15.47
N LEU A 99 -7.90 -11.90 15.63
CA LEU A 99 -7.92 -10.53 16.13
C LEU A 99 -7.42 -10.40 17.58
N PRO A 100 -7.81 -11.28 18.52
CA PRO A 100 -7.23 -11.31 19.87
C PRO A 100 -5.89 -12.06 19.90
N GLY A 101 -4.98 -11.62 20.76
CA GLY A 101 -3.71 -12.30 21.08
C GLY A 101 -2.46 -11.66 20.48
N THR A 102 -2.62 -10.71 19.52
CA THR A 102 -1.51 -9.94 18.93
C THR A 102 -1.89 -8.47 18.80
N TRP A 103 -0.88 -7.59 18.80
CA TRP A 103 -1.12 -6.17 18.56
C TRP A 103 -1.22 -5.89 17.07
N PRO A 104 -2.09 -4.96 16.64
CA PRO A 104 -1.98 -4.37 15.32
C PRO A 104 -0.64 -3.68 15.12
N THR A 105 -0.16 -3.70 13.88
CA THR A 105 1.12 -3.11 13.50
C THR A 105 0.95 -2.10 12.37
N PHE A 106 1.84 -1.13 12.30
CA PHE A 106 2.06 -0.35 11.09
C PHE A 106 2.64 -1.27 10.01
N TRP A 107 2.55 -0.93 8.74
CA TRP A 107 3.02 -1.79 7.65
C TRP A 107 4.50 -2.25 7.78
N THR A 108 5.32 -1.50 8.53
CA THR A 108 6.72 -1.87 8.81
C THR A 108 6.88 -2.97 9.87
N GLY A 109 5.79 -3.38 10.53
CA GLY A 109 5.81 -4.30 11.68
C GLY A 109 5.91 -3.59 13.04
N ARG A 110 6.02 -2.25 13.07
CA ARG A 110 5.99 -1.48 14.32
C ARG A 110 4.60 -1.57 14.96
N VAL A 111 4.57 -1.79 16.26
CA VAL A 111 3.30 -1.87 17.01
C VAL A 111 2.55 -0.53 16.94
N ASN A 112 1.30 -0.61 16.55
CA ASN A 112 0.28 0.44 16.72
C ASN A 112 -0.81 -0.15 17.61
N ALA A 113 -0.55 -0.19 18.92
CA ALA A 113 -1.41 -0.94 19.83
C ALA A 113 -2.85 -0.41 19.79
N MET A 114 -3.76 -1.36 19.62
CA MET A 114 -5.20 -1.15 19.73
C MET A 114 -5.77 -2.35 20.46
N SER A 115 -6.61 -2.12 21.46
CA SER A 115 -7.22 -3.19 22.22
C SER A 115 -8.73 -3.09 22.28
N GLY A 116 -9.38 -4.25 22.42
CA GLY A 116 -10.82 -4.36 22.59
C GLY A 116 -11.20 -5.41 23.61
N ILE A 117 -12.12 -5.05 24.51
CA ILE A 117 -12.62 -5.89 25.59
C ILE A 117 -14.16 -5.86 25.59
N ALA A 118 -14.78 -7.02 25.55
CA ALA A 118 -16.21 -7.17 25.81
C ALA A 118 -16.41 -7.62 27.27
N ARG A 119 -17.19 -6.86 28.04
CA ARG A 119 -17.59 -7.27 29.37
C ARG A 119 -19.02 -7.80 29.31
N ILE A 120 -19.18 -9.10 29.57
CA ILE A 120 -20.42 -9.84 29.45
C ILE A 120 -20.77 -10.41 30.82
N ASP A 121 -21.93 -10.02 31.37
CA ASP A 121 -22.41 -10.45 32.68
C ASP A 121 -21.36 -10.33 33.79
N GLY A 122 -20.59 -9.23 33.75
CA GLY A 122 -19.51 -8.97 34.71
C GLY A 122 -18.16 -9.61 34.41
N THR A 123 -18.04 -10.47 33.38
CA THR A 123 -16.79 -11.09 32.96
C THR A 123 -16.21 -10.41 31.73
N SER A 124 -14.91 -10.09 31.77
CA SER A 124 -14.22 -9.42 30.66
C SER A 124 -13.49 -10.41 29.75
N TYR A 125 -13.69 -10.26 28.45
CA TYR A 125 -13.10 -11.08 27.40
C TYR A 125 -12.41 -10.18 26.35
N VAL A 126 -11.16 -10.49 26.01
CA VAL A 126 -10.44 -9.78 24.95
C VAL A 126 -10.93 -10.23 23.58
N PHE A 127 -11.37 -9.31 22.76
CA PHE A 127 -11.68 -9.58 21.36
C PHE A 127 -10.65 -9.01 20.38
N MET A 128 -9.76 -8.10 20.84
CA MET A 128 -8.75 -7.46 20.00
C MET A 128 -7.51 -7.09 20.80
N GLY A 129 -6.33 -7.27 20.16
CA GLY A 129 -5.06 -6.93 20.77
C GLY A 129 -4.62 -7.97 21.82
N ASN A 130 -3.59 -7.62 22.58
CA ASN A 130 -3.04 -8.45 23.66
C ASN A 130 -2.93 -7.66 24.98
N PRO A 131 -4.03 -7.02 25.46
CA PRO A 131 -4.01 -6.30 26.70
C PRO A 131 -3.78 -7.23 27.89
N GLY A 132 -3.04 -6.76 28.88
CA GLY A 132 -2.82 -7.43 30.16
C GLY A 132 -3.00 -6.42 31.31
N LEU A 133 -3.08 -6.94 32.54
CA LEU A 133 -2.94 -6.13 33.74
C LEU A 133 -1.73 -6.64 34.53
N PRO A 134 -0.96 -5.76 35.17
CA PRO A 134 0.11 -6.15 36.07
C PRO A 134 -0.42 -7.14 37.14
N ASP A 135 0.36 -8.16 37.42
CA ASP A 135 0.12 -9.12 38.51
C ASP A 135 -1.22 -9.92 38.42
N LYS A 136 -1.90 -9.90 37.25
CA LYS A 136 -3.11 -10.70 37.02
C LYS A 136 -2.86 -11.72 35.90
N PRO A 137 -3.57 -12.87 35.94
CA PRO A 137 -3.52 -13.83 34.84
C PRO A 137 -4.03 -13.16 33.53
N PRO A 138 -3.60 -13.65 32.35
CA PRO A 138 -4.12 -13.19 31.08
C PRO A 138 -5.65 -13.25 31.04
N PHE A 139 -6.26 -12.24 30.44
CA PHE A 139 -7.71 -12.26 30.23
C PHE A 139 -8.11 -13.39 29.32
N PRO A 140 -9.29 -14.03 29.53
CA PRO A 140 -9.83 -14.93 28.55
C PRO A 140 -10.13 -14.18 27.25
N THR A 141 -9.88 -14.82 26.12
CA THR A 141 -10.14 -14.25 24.79
C THR A 141 -11.48 -14.74 24.26
N MET A 142 -12.15 -13.95 23.47
CA MET A 142 -13.27 -14.40 22.64
C MET A 142 -12.75 -15.32 21.54
N ARG A 143 -13.53 -16.36 21.21
CA ARG A 143 -13.21 -17.25 20.10
C ARG A 143 -13.63 -16.61 18.78
N GLN A 144 -12.71 -16.41 17.86
CA GLN A 144 -13.03 -15.95 16.51
C GLN A 144 -13.73 -17.07 15.73
N ILE A 145 -14.82 -16.72 15.07
CA ILE A 145 -15.65 -17.63 14.25
C ILE A 145 -15.27 -17.47 12.76
N SER A 146 -15.16 -16.21 12.31
CA SER A 146 -14.88 -15.92 10.91
C SER A 146 -14.17 -14.59 10.73
N LEU A 147 -13.52 -14.46 9.59
CA LEU A 147 -13.03 -13.21 9.00
C LEU A 147 -13.53 -13.13 7.57
N THR A 148 -14.20 -12.03 7.24
CA THR A 148 -14.57 -11.69 5.87
C THR A 148 -13.82 -10.43 5.44
N VAL A 149 -13.15 -10.47 4.26
CA VAL A 149 -12.43 -9.33 3.69
C VAL A 149 -13.05 -8.95 2.36
N THR A 150 -13.43 -7.69 2.22
CA THR A 150 -13.84 -7.08 0.96
C THR A 150 -12.80 -6.04 0.52
N ALA A 151 -13.03 -5.38 -0.60
CA ALA A 151 -12.10 -4.36 -1.07
C ALA A 151 -11.98 -3.16 -0.12
N THR A 152 -13.00 -2.88 0.70
CA THR A 152 -13.01 -1.75 1.63
C THR A 152 -13.12 -2.13 3.10
N LYS A 153 -13.54 -3.37 3.44
CA LYS A 153 -13.85 -3.79 4.81
C LYS A 153 -13.11 -5.05 5.23
N SER A 154 -12.90 -5.20 6.55
CA SER A 154 -12.44 -6.44 7.21
C SER A 154 -13.34 -6.69 8.41
N THR A 155 -14.16 -7.76 8.36
CA THR A 155 -15.21 -8.04 9.34
C THR A 155 -14.90 -9.32 10.10
N PHE A 156 -14.71 -9.20 11.40
CA PHE A 156 -14.47 -10.31 12.33
C PHE A 156 -15.76 -10.63 13.10
N VAL A 157 -16.07 -11.90 13.23
CA VAL A 157 -17.13 -12.42 14.11
C VAL A 157 -16.50 -13.22 15.22
N LEU A 158 -16.78 -12.86 16.47
CA LEU A 158 -16.23 -13.51 17.67
C LEU A 158 -17.38 -13.89 18.61
N GLN A 159 -17.21 -14.98 19.37
CA GLN A 159 -18.22 -15.46 20.31
C GLN A 159 -17.60 -15.87 21.64
N GLN A 160 -18.24 -15.44 22.73
CA GLN A 160 -17.96 -15.91 24.09
C GLN A 160 -19.13 -15.54 25.03
N GLY A 161 -19.31 -16.31 26.10
CA GLY A 161 -20.29 -15.99 27.16
C GLY A 161 -21.74 -15.81 26.67
N GLY A 162 -22.19 -16.60 25.68
CA GLY A 162 -23.54 -16.47 25.12
C GLY A 162 -23.73 -15.28 24.16
N VAL A 163 -22.66 -14.49 23.90
CA VAL A 163 -22.72 -13.28 23.07
C VAL A 163 -21.80 -13.41 21.86
N GLU A 164 -22.29 -12.97 20.70
CA GLU A 164 -21.52 -12.74 19.49
C GLU A 164 -21.22 -11.26 19.37
N VAL A 165 -19.95 -10.93 19.10
CA VAL A 165 -19.49 -9.57 18.82
C VAL A 165 -18.96 -9.55 17.38
N THR A 166 -19.48 -8.63 16.57
CA THR A 166 -19.01 -8.38 15.20
C THR A 166 -18.24 -7.08 15.18
N ILE A 167 -16.99 -7.14 14.71
CA ILE A 167 -16.09 -5.98 14.56
C ILE A 167 -15.81 -5.78 13.08
N GLU A 168 -16.13 -4.60 12.55
CA GLU A 168 -15.84 -4.21 11.17
C GLU A 168 -14.82 -3.07 11.16
N PHE A 169 -13.69 -3.28 10.50
CA PHE A 169 -12.71 -2.26 10.13
C PHE A 169 -13.01 -1.82 8.70
N PHE A 170 -13.25 -0.53 8.52
CA PHE A 170 -13.69 0.02 7.25
C PHE A 170 -12.83 1.24 6.87
N SER A 171 -12.05 1.09 5.79
CA SER A 171 -11.29 2.18 5.19
C SER A 171 -11.92 2.54 3.85
N PRO A 172 -12.72 3.62 3.77
CA PRO A 172 -13.47 3.93 2.56
C PRO A 172 -12.53 4.32 1.40
N VAL A 173 -12.85 3.81 0.21
CA VAL A 173 -12.33 4.30 -1.07
C VAL A 173 -13.51 4.92 -1.82
N GLU A 174 -13.37 6.18 -2.23
CA GLU A 174 -14.47 7.01 -2.75
C GLU A 174 -14.14 7.53 -4.17
N PRO A 175 -14.21 6.65 -5.20
CA PRO A 175 -13.93 7.06 -6.57
C PRO A 175 -14.85 8.19 -7.04
N GLY A 176 -14.28 9.23 -7.65
CA GLY A 176 -15.02 10.39 -8.13
C GLY A 176 -15.44 11.39 -7.05
N ASP A 177 -15.17 11.13 -5.77
CA ASP A 177 -15.49 12.07 -4.67
C ASP A 177 -14.21 12.50 -3.92
N LEU A 178 -13.52 13.50 -4.46
CA LEU A 178 -12.26 14.01 -3.89
C LEU A 178 -12.43 14.59 -2.48
N ARG A 179 -13.62 15.10 -2.13
CA ARG A 179 -13.91 15.59 -0.77
C ARG A 179 -13.78 14.46 0.24
N ARG A 180 -14.38 13.29 -0.06
CA ARG A 180 -14.35 12.12 0.81
C ARG A 180 -13.02 11.39 0.70
N GLN A 181 -12.51 11.26 -0.52
CA GLN A 181 -11.23 10.58 -0.75
C GLN A 181 -10.05 11.31 -0.07
N GLY A 182 -10.09 12.62 0.08
CA GLY A 182 -9.03 13.41 0.74
C GLY A 182 -9.05 13.38 2.27
N MET A 183 -10.01 12.72 2.92
CA MET A 183 -10.05 12.64 4.39
C MET A 183 -9.20 11.47 4.91
N PRO A 184 -8.14 11.72 5.72
CA PRO A 184 -7.23 10.67 6.22
C PRO A 184 -7.82 9.97 7.46
N LEU A 185 -8.98 9.32 7.28
CA LEU A 185 -9.78 8.73 8.36
C LEU A 185 -10.28 7.33 7.95
N SER A 186 -10.42 6.44 8.93
CA SER A 186 -11.04 5.12 8.82
C SER A 186 -12.08 4.92 9.93
N TYR A 187 -12.99 3.97 9.74
CA TYR A 187 -14.00 3.60 10.75
C TYR A 187 -13.68 2.25 11.38
N ILE A 188 -14.12 2.10 12.61
CA ILE A 188 -14.31 0.83 13.29
C ILE A 188 -15.73 0.79 13.77
N SER A 189 -16.48 -0.26 13.48
CA SER A 189 -17.80 -0.46 14.04
C SER A 189 -17.89 -1.78 14.79
N ALA A 190 -18.58 -1.79 15.92
CA ALA A 190 -18.75 -2.95 16.75
C ALA A 190 -20.21 -3.12 17.17
N THR A 191 -20.75 -4.33 17.02
CA THR A 191 -22.08 -4.69 17.50
C THR A 191 -22.03 -5.96 18.32
N ALA A 192 -23.01 -6.14 19.21
CA ALA A 192 -23.18 -7.36 19.99
C ALA A 192 -24.60 -7.90 19.87
N ARG A 193 -24.77 -9.23 19.89
CA ARG A 193 -26.06 -9.92 19.99
C ARG A 193 -25.95 -11.18 20.81
N ALA A 194 -27.01 -11.56 21.54
CA ALA A 194 -27.08 -12.85 22.19
C ALA A 194 -27.24 -13.98 21.15
N VAL A 195 -26.62 -15.14 21.42
CA VAL A 195 -26.68 -16.31 20.53
C VAL A 195 -27.17 -17.58 21.23
N ASP A 196 -27.48 -17.52 22.53
CA ASP A 196 -27.97 -18.62 23.36
C ASP A 196 -29.46 -18.49 23.73
N GLY A 197 -30.12 -17.42 23.26
CA GLY A 197 -31.54 -17.15 23.52
C GLY A 197 -31.82 -16.39 24.82
N HIS A 198 -30.80 -16.09 25.63
CA HIS A 198 -30.89 -15.31 26.85
C HIS A 198 -30.56 -13.82 26.60
N SER A 199 -30.80 -12.98 27.58
CA SER A 199 -30.35 -11.58 27.59
C SER A 199 -29.08 -11.48 28.42
N HIS A 200 -28.12 -10.68 27.97
CA HIS A 200 -26.82 -10.47 28.61
C HIS A 200 -26.55 -8.98 28.82
N GLN A 201 -25.97 -8.63 29.96
CA GLN A 201 -25.41 -7.31 30.18
C GLN A 201 -24.09 -7.20 29.42
N VAL A 202 -24.00 -6.28 28.44
CA VAL A 202 -22.84 -6.16 27.57
C VAL A 202 -22.31 -4.75 27.55
N SER A 203 -21.00 -4.57 27.73
CA SER A 203 -20.31 -3.33 27.36
C SER A 203 -19.11 -3.63 26.48
N LEU A 204 -18.81 -2.68 25.58
CA LEU A 204 -17.71 -2.77 24.62
C LEU A 204 -16.71 -1.65 24.91
N TYR A 205 -15.47 -2.05 25.13
CA TYR A 205 -14.33 -1.17 25.35
C TYR A 205 -13.37 -1.22 24.18
N PHE A 206 -12.84 -0.06 23.79
CA PHE A 206 -11.75 0.09 22.84
C PHE A 206 -10.73 1.11 23.32
N ASP A 207 -9.45 0.84 23.12
CA ASP A 207 -8.39 1.83 23.27
C ASP A 207 -7.40 1.80 22.12
N ILE A 208 -6.72 2.92 21.90
CA ILE A 208 -5.46 3.04 21.16
C ILE A 208 -4.40 3.61 22.06
N SER A 209 -3.13 3.22 21.86
CA SER A 209 -1.99 3.77 22.60
C SER A 209 -1.41 5.03 21.95
N GLY A 210 -0.52 5.72 22.68
CA GLY A 210 0.25 6.84 22.15
C GLY A 210 1.17 6.50 20.99
N GLU A 211 1.46 5.22 20.75
CA GLU A 211 2.29 4.72 19.64
C GLU A 211 1.76 5.11 18.24
N TRP A 212 0.48 5.44 18.14
CA TRP A 212 -0.11 5.91 16.88
C TRP A 212 0.38 7.29 16.44
N ALA A 213 0.93 8.11 17.37
CA ALA A 213 1.33 9.48 17.07
C ALA A 213 2.79 9.62 16.63
N TYR A 214 3.66 8.69 16.98
CA TYR A 214 5.10 8.82 16.75
C TYR A 214 5.81 7.46 16.73
N ASP A 215 6.92 7.37 16.00
CA ASP A 215 7.68 6.13 15.83
C ASP A 215 8.59 5.77 17.00
N ASP A 216 9.07 6.77 17.74
CA ASP A 216 9.95 6.59 18.90
C ASP A 216 9.15 6.63 20.19
N SER A 217 9.10 5.52 20.91
CA SER A 217 8.40 5.43 22.19
C SER A 217 8.98 6.31 23.32
N ASN A 218 10.21 6.82 23.18
CA ASN A 218 10.78 7.80 24.09
C ASN A 218 10.28 9.23 23.81
N ALA A 219 9.64 9.46 22.68
CA ALA A 219 9.11 10.78 22.35
C ALA A 219 7.97 11.17 23.28
N GLN A 220 7.96 12.44 23.68
CA GLN A 220 6.87 12.99 24.47
C GLN A 220 5.68 13.34 23.61
N ILE A 221 4.50 12.96 24.08
CA ILE A 221 3.21 13.31 23.50
C ILE A 221 2.36 14.09 24.51
N SER A 222 1.50 14.93 24.00
CA SER A 222 0.43 15.58 24.74
C SER A 222 -0.92 15.14 24.19
N TRP A 223 -1.97 15.28 24.98
CA TRP A 223 -3.30 14.82 24.63
C TRP A 223 -4.41 15.74 25.13
N ASN A 224 -5.57 15.59 24.51
CA ASN A 224 -6.73 16.35 24.90
C ASN A 224 -8.03 15.58 24.59
N GLU A 225 -9.09 15.89 25.33
CA GLU A 225 -10.47 15.59 24.96
C GLU A 225 -11.08 16.83 24.32
N THR A 226 -11.78 16.66 23.23
CA THR A 226 -12.50 17.73 22.53
C THR A 226 -13.93 17.28 22.20
N THR A 227 -14.90 18.03 22.69
CA THR A 227 -16.28 17.87 22.26
C THR A 227 -16.54 18.62 20.95
N ILE A 228 -16.97 17.90 19.91
CA ILE A 228 -17.25 18.46 18.58
C ILE A 228 -18.77 18.54 18.37
N GLY A 229 -19.27 19.74 18.06
CA GLY A 229 -20.71 19.99 17.86
C GLY A 229 -21.45 20.27 19.17
N THR A 230 -22.78 20.39 19.07
CA THR A 230 -23.68 20.75 20.20
C THR A 230 -24.93 19.88 20.23
N GLY A 231 -25.57 19.77 21.39
CA GLY A 231 -26.80 19.02 21.57
C GLY A 231 -26.64 17.50 21.49
N GLY A 232 -27.65 16.79 21.04
CA GLY A 232 -27.70 15.32 21.01
C GLY A 232 -26.85 14.66 19.95
N ALA A 233 -26.21 15.42 19.05
CA ALA A 233 -25.36 14.90 17.96
C ALA A 233 -23.89 15.30 18.15
N ARG A 234 -23.45 15.50 19.40
CA ARG A 234 -22.04 15.82 19.71
C ARG A 234 -21.17 14.58 19.67
N LEU A 235 -19.92 14.80 19.27
CA LEU A 235 -18.89 13.77 19.27
C LEU A 235 -17.86 14.05 20.36
N ILE A 236 -17.29 13.01 20.93
CA ILE A 236 -16.12 13.07 21.81
C ILE A 236 -14.91 12.62 20.97
N SER A 237 -13.91 13.48 20.88
CA SER A 237 -12.65 13.21 20.20
C SER A 237 -11.51 13.23 21.21
N LEU A 238 -10.83 12.10 21.37
CA LEU A 238 -9.58 12.00 22.11
C LEU A 238 -8.45 12.16 21.11
N THR A 239 -7.52 13.07 21.39
CA THR A 239 -6.42 13.39 20.48
C THR A 239 -5.08 13.22 21.16
N ASN A 240 -4.06 12.80 20.41
CA ASN A 240 -2.69 12.86 20.84
C ASN A 240 -1.78 13.45 19.75
N THR A 241 -0.74 14.17 20.19
CA THR A 241 0.13 14.95 19.31
C THR A 241 1.55 14.93 19.88
N PRO A 242 2.60 14.76 19.06
CA PRO A 242 3.98 14.91 19.53
C PRO A 242 4.25 16.33 20.02
N VAL A 243 4.95 16.44 21.16
CA VAL A 243 5.30 17.75 21.75
C VAL A 243 6.32 18.51 20.91
N THR A 244 7.21 17.76 20.26
CA THR A 244 8.25 18.31 19.38
C THR A 244 8.10 17.72 17.99
N PRO A 245 7.09 18.17 17.21
CA PRO A 245 6.88 17.66 15.87
C PRO A 245 8.03 18.08 14.93
N LYS A 246 8.45 17.16 14.07
CA LYS A 246 9.36 17.44 12.95
C LYS A 246 8.51 17.47 11.68
N VAL A 247 8.02 18.65 11.34
CA VAL A 247 7.11 18.84 10.20
C VAL A 247 7.78 18.41 8.90
N LEU A 248 7.05 17.65 8.07
CA LEU A 248 7.52 17.09 6.79
C LEU A 248 8.74 16.17 6.91
N ALA A 249 8.90 15.50 8.06
CA ALA A 249 9.94 14.52 8.27
C ALA A 249 9.36 13.15 8.64
N GLU A 250 10.08 12.11 8.30
CA GLU A 250 9.78 10.71 8.66
C GLU A 250 10.80 10.15 9.66
N GLY A 251 10.33 9.19 10.44
CA GLY A 251 11.15 8.24 11.19
C GLY A 251 10.59 6.84 10.95
N ASN A 252 11.42 5.91 10.46
CA ASN A 252 11.00 4.54 10.13
C ASN A 252 9.68 4.48 9.34
N ASP A 253 9.59 5.29 8.28
CA ASP A 253 8.40 5.43 7.41
C ASP A 253 7.14 6.01 8.08
N THR A 254 7.26 6.49 9.31
CA THR A 254 6.17 7.10 10.06
C THR A 254 6.33 8.62 10.09
N ALA A 255 5.23 9.35 10.00
CA ALA A 255 5.25 10.81 10.12
C ALA A 255 5.68 11.24 11.53
N LEU A 256 6.57 12.22 11.59
CA LEU A 256 7.03 12.81 12.86
C LEU A 256 6.25 14.09 13.22
N TRP A 257 5.07 14.29 12.64
CA TRP A 257 4.15 15.40 12.93
C TRP A 257 2.71 14.98 12.65
N GLY A 258 1.79 15.73 13.18
CA GLY A 258 0.37 15.49 13.01
C GLY A 258 -0.34 15.20 14.32
N THR A 259 -1.64 15.04 14.24
CA THR A 259 -2.53 14.74 15.36
C THR A 259 -3.30 13.47 15.05
N VAL A 260 -3.21 12.48 15.92
CA VAL A 260 -4.09 11.31 15.88
C VAL A 260 -5.41 11.68 16.53
N THR A 261 -6.51 11.31 15.89
CA THR A 261 -7.87 11.50 16.41
C THR A 261 -8.56 10.15 16.59
N TRP A 262 -9.19 9.99 17.74
CA TRP A 262 -9.97 8.84 18.14
C TRP A 262 -11.33 9.33 18.59
N THR A 263 -12.38 9.16 17.78
CA THR A 263 -13.63 9.91 17.90
C THR A 263 -14.84 8.99 17.85
N THR A 264 -15.80 9.19 18.75
CA THR A 264 -17.09 8.49 18.75
C THR A 264 -18.25 9.45 19.09
N GLU A 265 -19.49 9.01 18.83
CA GLU A 265 -20.70 9.75 19.19
C GLU A 265 -20.95 9.71 20.69
N HIS A 266 -21.21 10.86 21.28
CA HIS A 266 -21.68 10.94 22.66
C HIS A 266 -23.12 10.45 22.75
N ARG A 267 -23.34 9.34 23.45
CA ARG A 267 -24.65 8.76 23.70
C ARG A 267 -24.76 8.17 25.10
N THR A 268 -25.97 7.87 25.56
CA THR A 268 -26.19 7.22 26.85
C THR A 268 -25.36 5.93 26.96
N GLY A 269 -24.70 5.71 28.07
CA GLY A 269 -23.82 4.56 28.34
C GLY A 269 -22.39 4.73 27.84
N LEU A 270 -22.07 5.80 27.07
CA LEU A 270 -20.69 6.09 26.71
C LEU A 270 -19.93 6.71 27.87
N THR A 271 -18.74 6.17 28.14
CA THR A 271 -17.72 6.77 29.02
C THR A 271 -16.36 6.75 28.32
N TYR A 272 -15.44 7.62 28.73
CA TYR A 272 -14.10 7.72 28.16
C TYR A 272 -13.03 7.89 29.25
N GLN A 273 -11.78 7.61 28.92
CA GLN A 273 -10.65 7.91 29.78
C GLN A 273 -9.35 7.99 28.99
N ILE A 274 -8.48 8.94 29.38
CA ILE A 274 -7.10 8.98 28.93
C ILE A 274 -6.22 8.73 30.16
N GLY A 275 -5.24 7.83 30.07
CA GLY A 275 -4.34 7.54 31.18
C GLY A 275 -3.40 6.38 30.90
N ALA A 276 -2.66 5.94 31.94
CA ALA A 276 -1.80 4.77 31.88
C ALA A 276 -2.61 3.53 31.48
N ASP A 277 -2.08 2.70 30.58
CA ASP A 277 -2.78 1.55 30.00
C ASP A 277 -3.28 0.56 31.05
N GLY A 278 -2.45 0.24 32.05
CA GLY A 278 -2.82 -0.63 33.17
C GLY A 278 -3.97 -0.09 34.01
N ASP A 279 -3.98 1.21 34.31
CA ASP A 279 -5.00 1.85 35.14
C ASP A 279 -6.34 1.96 34.41
N VAL A 280 -6.33 2.41 33.16
CA VAL A 280 -7.53 2.58 32.35
C VAL A 280 -8.20 1.23 32.08
N ARG A 281 -7.43 0.21 31.72
CA ARG A 281 -7.95 -1.16 31.51
C ARG A 281 -8.44 -1.78 32.82
N ALA A 282 -7.73 -1.54 33.95
CA ALA A 282 -8.19 -2.00 35.27
C ALA A 282 -9.51 -1.34 35.67
N GLN A 283 -9.68 -0.06 35.40
CA GLN A 283 -10.94 0.67 35.64
C GLN A 283 -12.11 -0.02 34.90
N MET A 284 -11.94 -0.32 33.61
CA MET A 284 -12.95 -1.03 32.83
C MET A 284 -13.25 -2.43 33.35
N VAL A 285 -12.21 -3.22 33.61
CA VAL A 285 -12.35 -4.63 34.03
C VAL A 285 -13.03 -4.75 35.40
N ASN A 286 -12.66 -3.91 36.33
CA ASN A 286 -13.19 -3.95 37.70
C ASN A 286 -14.58 -3.30 37.83
N ASN A 287 -14.82 -2.19 37.14
CA ASN A 287 -16.01 -1.37 37.36
C ASN A 287 -17.01 -1.41 36.20
N GLY A 288 -16.59 -1.85 35.00
CA GLY A 288 -17.43 -1.91 33.80
C GLY A 288 -17.70 -0.55 33.13
N VAL A 289 -17.11 0.52 33.66
CA VAL A 289 -17.22 1.90 33.17
C VAL A 289 -15.88 2.61 33.29
N LEU A 290 -15.64 3.63 32.47
CA LEU A 290 -14.50 4.54 32.56
C LEU A 290 -14.86 5.77 33.41
N ALA A 291 -13.85 6.51 33.84
CA ALA A 291 -14.01 7.56 34.86
C ALA A 291 -14.39 8.94 34.29
N ASP A 292 -14.53 9.09 32.97
CA ASP A 292 -14.68 10.36 32.24
C ASP A 292 -13.60 11.40 32.59
N THR A 293 -12.33 10.94 32.64
CA THR A 293 -11.19 11.76 33.03
C THR A 293 -10.09 11.77 31.96
N VAL A 294 -9.35 12.86 31.96
CA VAL A 294 -8.14 13.06 31.18
C VAL A 294 -6.97 13.13 32.16
N ASP A 295 -5.97 12.27 31.99
CA ASP A 295 -4.76 12.27 32.79
C ASP A 295 -4.03 13.61 32.68
N ALA A 296 -3.82 14.26 33.82
CA ALA A 296 -3.14 15.55 33.90
C ALA A 296 -1.58 15.41 33.88
N ASN A 297 -1.06 14.16 34.00
CA ASN A 297 0.39 13.91 33.97
C ASN A 297 0.85 13.87 32.48
N GLN A 298 0.85 15.03 31.85
CA GLN A 298 1.29 15.27 30.50
C GLN A 298 2.07 16.60 30.40
N PRO A 299 2.97 16.76 29.39
CA PRO A 299 3.38 15.74 28.42
C PRO A 299 4.28 14.67 29.07
N ARG A 300 4.22 13.45 28.53
CA ARG A 300 5.15 12.38 28.92
C ARG A 300 5.53 11.49 27.75
N ALA A 301 6.59 10.67 27.92
CA ALA A 301 7.03 9.73 26.91
C ALA A 301 5.97 8.64 26.67
N ILE A 302 5.89 8.14 25.43
CA ILE A 302 4.94 7.07 25.07
C ILE A 302 5.19 5.82 25.91
N ASN A 303 6.47 5.46 26.17
CA ASN A 303 6.84 4.30 26.98
C ASN A 303 6.71 4.54 28.49
N ASP A 304 6.37 5.75 28.93
CA ASP A 304 6.04 6.03 30.33
C ASP A 304 4.58 5.63 30.59
N HIS A 305 4.38 4.38 30.98
CA HIS A 305 3.08 3.75 31.22
C HIS A 305 2.12 3.74 30.04
N TYR A 306 2.63 3.78 28.79
CA TYR A 306 1.87 3.64 27.52
C TYR A 306 0.47 4.28 27.58
N PRO A 307 0.37 5.64 27.55
CA PRO A 307 -0.92 6.30 27.65
C PRO A 307 -1.88 5.81 26.59
N VAL A 308 -3.11 5.46 26.99
CA VAL A 308 -4.18 4.98 26.13
C VAL A 308 -5.33 5.97 26.09
N PHE A 309 -6.02 5.96 24.97
CA PHE A 309 -7.18 6.79 24.63
C PHE A 309 -8.39 5.87 24.51
N ALA A 310 -9.21 5.80 25.51
CA ALA A 310 -10.21 4.76 25.66
C ALA A 310 -11.63 5.26 25.61
N PHE A 311 -12.49 4.47 24.96
CA PHE A 311 -13.95 4.56 25.05
C PHE A 311 -14.52 3.25 25.57
N ASN A 312 -15.58 3.35 26.37
CA ASN A 312 -16.42 2.23 26.75
C ASN A 312 -17.88 2.59 26.54
N LEU A 313 -18.63 1.68 25.91
CA LEU A 313 -20.05 1.82 25.70
C LEU A 313 -20.80 0.71 26.40
N ASP A 314 -21.62 1.05 27.38
CA ASP A 314 -22.58 0.14 27.97
C ASP A 314 -23.80 0.01 27.02
N LEU A 315 -24.00 -1.20 26.50
CA LEU A 315 -25.12 -1.55 25.63
C LEU A 315 -26.37 -2.00 26.44
N GLY A 316 -26.22 -2.16 27.77
CA GLY A 316 -27.29 -2.65 28.64
C GLY A 316 -27.63 -4.12 28.36
N ASP A 317 -28.90 -4.45 28.48
CA ASP A 317 -29.47 -5.77 28.21
C ASP A 317 -29.53 -6.09 26.71
N VAL A 318 -28.58 -6.90 26.22
CA VAL A 318 -28.49 -7.29 24.81
C VAL A 318 -29.15 -8.65 24.60
N ARG A 319 -30.19 -8.69 23.75
CA ARG A 319 -30.85 -9.91 23.27
C ARG A 319 -30.82 -9.99 21.75
N ALA A 320 -31.33 -8.96 21.07
CA ALA A 320 -31.16 -8.75 19.63
C ALA A 320 -29.86 -7.97 19.33
N ALA A 321 -29.54 -7.79 18.06
CA ALA A 321 -28.42 -6.96 17.69
C ALA A 321 -28.56 -5.52 18.21
N ALA A 322 -27.59 -5.08 18.98
CA ALA A 322 -27.52 -3.71 19.48
C ALA A 322 -27.12 -2.72 18.37
N ALA A 323 -27.47 -1.46 18.53
CA ALA A 323 -26.96 -0.40 17.65
C ALA A 323 -25.43 -0.33 17.72
N PRO A 324 -24.72 -0.19 16.58
CA PRO A 324 -23.27 -0.26 16.57
C PRO A 324 -22.62 0.86 17.38
N MET A 325 -21.53 0.56 18.05
CA MET A 325 -20.55 1.54 18.46
C MET A 325 -19.69 1.85 17.25
N VAL A 326 -19.68 3.09 16.81
CA VAL A 326 -18.84 3.55 15.67
C VAL A 326 -17.72 4.43 16.20
N ILE A 327 -16.50 4.17 15.77
CA ILE A 327 -15.33 4.97 16.10
C ILE A 327 -14.68 5.39 14.78
N SER A 328 -14.25 6.65 14.72
CA SER A 328 -13.41 7.16 13.62
C SER A 328 -11.99 7.35 14.11
N ILE A 329 -11.02 6.77 13.39
CA ILE A 329 -9.59 6.97 13.64
C ILE A 329 -8.98 7.73 12.47
N GLY A 330 -8.08 8.68 12.75
CA GLY A 330 -7.40 9.46 11.73
C GLY A 330 -6.04 9.96 12.17
N HIS A 331 -5.19 10.25 11.18
CA HIS A 331 -3.92 10.93 11.39
C HIS A 331 -3.89 12.20 10.54
N ILE A 332 -4.11 13.33 11.18
CA ILE A 332 -4.32 14.65 10.54
C ILE A 332 -3.01 15.40 10.52
N ARG A 333 -2.53 15.74 9.35
CA ARG A 333 -1.27 16.42 9.10
C ARG A 333 -1.50 17.71 8.30
N GLU A 334 -0.82 18.76 8.68
CA GLU A 334 -0.82 20.03 7.98
C GLU A 334 0.55 20.71 8.20
N PRO A 335 1.36 20.94 7.13
CA PRO A 335 1.12 20.55 5.74
C PRO A 335 1.17 19.03 5.52
N ALA A 336 0.70 18.57 4.35
CA ALA A 336 0.71 17.15 3.99
C ALA A 336 2.02 16.74 3.30
N VAL A 337 2.48 17.51 2.30
CA VAL A 337 3.71 17.29 1.54
C VAL A 337 4.42 18.63 1.29
N SER A 338 5.71 18.56 0.91
CA SER A 338 6.44 19.67 0.33
C SER A 338 6.61 19.46 -1.18
N TYR A 339 6.44 20.51 -1.97
CA TYR A 339 6.75 20.47 -3.40
C TYR A 339 7.68 21.64 -3.74
N LEU A 340 8.90 21.30 -4.13
CA LEU A 340 9.99 22.26 -4.44
C LEU A 340 10.13 23.32 -3.31
N GLY A 341 10.21 22.85 -2.07
CA GLY A 341 10.31 23.66 -0.87
C GLY A 341 9.04 24.41 -0.46
N THR A 342 7.94 24.25 -1.19
CA THR A 342 6.65 24.86 -0.84
C THR A 342 5.76 23.86 -0.11
N PRO A 343 5.40 24.10 1.16
CA PRO A 343 4.46 23.27 1.88
C PRO A 343 3.07 23.31 1.26
N LEU A 344 2.49 22.14 0.96
CA LEU A 344 1.15 22.01 0.40
C LEU A 344 0.17 21.53 1.45
N PRO A 345 -1.01 22.16 1.57
CA PRO A 345 -2.04 21.71 2.48
C PRO A 345 -2.70 20.44 1.97
N PRO A 346 -3.16 19.55 2.86
CA PRO A 346 -3.98 18.40 2.48
C PRO A 346 -5.28 18.86 1.82
N LEU A 347 -5.79 18.07 0.87
CA LEU A 347 -6.95 18.48 0.06
C LEU A 347 -8.22 18.72 0.88
N TRP A 348 -8.40 18.01 1.98
CA TRP A 348 -9.58 18.20 2.84
C TRP A 348 -9.74 19.64 3.34
N LYS A 349 -8.63 20.40 3.46
CA LYS A 349 -8.65 21.85 3.82
C LYS A 349 -9.42 22.70 2.82
N SER A 350 -9.51 22.26 1.57
CA SER A 350 -10.32 22.95 0.55
C SER A 350 -11.83 22.84 0.79
N TYR A 351 -12.27 21.92 1.67
CA TYR A 351 -13.68 21.66 1.96
C TYR A 351 -14.08 21.95 3.39
N PHE A 352 -13.13 21.91 4.33
CA PHE A 352 -13.37 22.07 5.75
C PHE A 352 -12.38 23.10 6.35
N PRO A 353 -12.88 24.14 7.05
CA PRO A 353 -12.00 25.15 7.64
C PRO A 353 -11.04 24.59 8.69
N VAL A 354 -11.55 23.66 9.53
CA VAL A 354 -10.82 23.02 10.63
C VAL A 354 -11.02 21.51 10.62
N TRP A 355 -10.12 20.78 11.24
CA TRP A 355 -10.16 19.31 11.26
C TRP A 355 -11.40 18.77 12.00
N GLN A 356 -11.90 19.50 12.99
CA GLN A 356 -13.09 19.12 13.73
C GLN A 356 -14.32 19.00 12.82
N ASP A 357 -14.49 19.93 11.88
CA ASP A 357 -15.60 19.89 10.90
C ASP A 357 -15.45 18.68 9.96
N MET A 358 -14.22 18.37 9.54
CA MET A 358 -13.91 17.21 8.71
C MET A 358 -14.24 15.90 9.46
N VAL A 359 -13.78 15.77 10.71
CA VAL A 359 -14.05 14.58 11.53
C VAL A 359 -15.54 14.43 11.81
N ALA A 360 -16.22 15.52 12.11
CA ALA A 360 -17.68 15.50 12.32
C ALA A 360 -18.45 15.09 11.06
N PHE A 361 -18.06 15.60 9.90
CA PHE A 361 -18.62 15.19 8.62
C PHE A 361 -18.38 13.71 8.37
N PHE A 362 -17.12 13.25 8.48
CA PHE A 362 -16.73 11.87 8.26
C PHE A 362 -17.51 10.93 9.19
N HIS A 363 -17.49 11.17 10.48
CA HIS A 363 -18.17 10.31 11.46
C HIS A 363 -19.67 10.15 11.18
N ARG A 364 -20.36 11.25 10.87
CA ARG A 364 -21.79 11.26 10.57
C ARG A 364 -22.13 10.62 9.21
N ASP A 365 -21.17 10.58 8.29
CA ASP A 365 -21.34 9.97 6.97
C ASP A 365 -21.28 8.43 7.02
N PHE A 366 -20.90 7.81 8.15
CA PHE A 366 -20.71 6.37 8.28
C PHE A 366 -21.83 5.52 7.66
N PRO A 367 -23.13 5.75 7.93
CA PRO A 367 -24.17 4.92 7.35
C PRO A 367 -24.21 5.00 5.81
N GLN A 368 -24.00 6.18 5.24
CA GLN A 368 -23.97 6.38 3.79
C GLN A 368 -22.65 5.90 3.18
N ALA A 369 -21.53 6.09 3.88
CA ALA A 369 -20.23 5.58 3.47
C ALA A 369 -20.24 4.06 3.39
N SER A 370 -20.83 3.38 4.38
CA SER A 370 -20.98 1.92 4.36
C SER A 370 -21.79 1.44 3.15
N VAL A 371 -22.92 2.09 2.84
CA VAL A 371 -23.74 1.73 1.66
C VAL A 371 -22.97 1.96 0.34
N ARG A 372 -22.19 3.05 0.23
CA ARG A 372 -21.36 3.29 -0.95
C ARG A 372 -20.26 2.25 -1.09
N ALA A 373 -19.62 1.89 0.02
CA ALA A 373 -18.60 0.86 0.08
C ALA A 373 -19.15 -0.51 -0.33
N ASP A 374 -20.30 -0.94 0.19
CA ASP A 374 -20.95 -2.19 -0.17
C ASP A 374 -21.21 -2.26 -1.68
N ARG A 375 -21.70 -1.17 -2.29
CA ARG A 375 -21.90 -1.10 -3.75
C ARG A 375 -20.60 -1.19 -4.55
N LEU A 376 -19.53 -0.56 -4.05
CA LEU A 376 -18.21 -0.65 -4.70
C LEU A 376 -17.64 -2.06 -4.59
N ASP A 377 -17.70 -2.66 -3.40
CA ASP A 377 -17.24 -4.01 -3.13
C ASP A 377 -17.99 -5.03 -3.99
N ASP A 378 -19.33 -4.93 -4.05
CA ASP A 378 -20.18 -5.79 -4.89
C ASP A 378 -19.86 -5.62 -6.39
N LYS A 379 -19.62 -4.37 -6.84
CA LYS A 379 -19.24 -4.09 -8.23
C LYS A 379 -17.91 -4.74 -8.57
N ILE A 380 -16.88 -4.52 -7.74
CA ILE A 380 -15.54 -5.10 -7.94
C ILE A 380 -15.61 -6.62 -7.97
N ALA A 381 -16.25 -7.22 -6.95
CA ALA A 381 -16.39 -8.67 -6.87
C ALA A 381 -17.17 -9.24 -8.07
N GLY A 382 -18.25 -8.59 -8.51
CA GLY A 382 -19.03 -9.01 -9.66
C GLY A 382 -18.27 -8.90 -10.97
N ASP A 383 -17.54 -7.80 -11.20
CA ASP A 383 -16.72 -7.60 -12.40
C ASP A 383 -15.55 -8.60 -12.43
N ALA A 384 -14.89 -8.82 -11.29
CA ALA A 384 -13.79 -9.76 -11.16
C ALA A 384 -14.23 -11.21 -11.41
N ARG A 385 -15.37 -11.64 -10.85
CA ARG A 385 -15.93 -12.98 -11.10
C ARG A 385 -16.17 -13.23 -12.58
N ARG A 386 -16.68 -12.24 -13.29
CA ARG A 386 -16.90 -12.34 -14.75
C ARG A 386 -15.60 -12.40 -15.55
N ALA A 387 -14.56 -11.71 -15.10
CA ALA A 387 -13.28 -11.62 -15.81
C ALA A 387 -12.34 -12.80 -15.51
N GLY A 388 -12.31 -13.31 -14.28
CA GLY A 388 -11.31 -14.30 -13.82
C GLY A 388 -11.77 -15.25 -12.72
N GLY A 389 -13.08 -15.27 -12.37
CA GLY A 389 -13.62 -16.21 -11.37
C GLY A 389 -13.49 -15.74 -9.92
N GLU A 390 -13.83 -16.62 -8.98
CA GLU A 390 -13.85 -16.30 -7.53
C GLU A 390 -12.47 -15.98 -6.96
N GLN A 391 -11.43 -16.67 -7.42
CA GLN A 391 -10.06 -16.43 -6.96
C GLN A 391 -9.56 -15.05 -7.38
N TYR A 392 -9.90 -14.61 -8.59
CA TYR A 392 -9.58 -13.26 -9.02
C TYR A 392 -10.35 -12.21 -8.20
N ALA A 393 -11.61 -12.44 -7.87
CA ALA A 393 -12.37 -11.55 -6.99
C ALA A 393 -11.73 -11.46 -5.58
N ALA A 394 -11.20 -12.57 -5.07
CA ALA A 394 -10.48 -12.60 -3.80
C ALA A 394 -9.20 -11.76 -3.84
N LEU A 395 -8.43 -11.82 -4.92
CA LEU A 395 -7.23 -10.99 -5.10
C LEU A 395 -7.56 -9.50 -5.12
N LEU A 396 -8.62 -9.10 -5.82
CA LEU A 396 -9.02 -7.69 -5.88
C LEU A 396 -9.54 -7.16 -4.54
N ALA A 397 -10.14 -8.03 -3.71
CA ALA A 397 -10.53 -7.67 -2.34
C ALA A 397 -9.33 -7.30 -1.46
N LEU A 398 -8.13 -7.84 -1.73
CA LEU A 398 -6.90 -7.48 -1.02
C LEU A 398 -6.22 -6.22 -1.57
N SER A 399 -6.48 -5.84 -2.82
CA SER A 399 -5.63 -4.91 -3.57
C SER A 399 -6.09 -3.45 -3.50
N LEU A 400 -7.41 -3.17 -3.48
CA LEU A 400 -7.95 -1.81 -3.62
C LEU A 400 -7.44 -0.85 -2.53
N ARG A 401 -7.65 -1.23 -1.26
CA ARG A 401 -7.24 -0.38 -0.11
C ARG A 401 -5.74 -0.16 -0.09
N GLN A 402 -4.96 -1.21 -0.33
CA GLN A 402 -3.50 -1.14 -0.34
C GLN A 402 -2.99 -0.19 -1.43
N ALA A 403 -3.58 -0.24 -2.62
CA ALA A 403 -3.20 0.65 -3.73
C ALA A 403 -3.51 2.13 -3.42
N TYR A 404 -4.73 2.44 -2.97
CA TYR A 404 -5.11 3.82 -2.64
C TYR A 404 -4.38 4.36 -1.41
N ALA A 405 -4.03 3.51 -0.44
CA ALA A 405 -3.31 3.92 0.77
C ALA A 405 -1.87 4.39 0.51
N GLY A 406 -1.30 4.10 -0.66
CA GLY A 406 -0.01 4.67 -1.07
C GLY A 406 -0.09 6.14 -1.50
N THR A 407 -1.28 6.74 -1.57
CA THR A 407 -1.49 8.07 -2.16
C THR A 407 -1.86 9.14 -1.13
N GLU A 408 -1.47 10.39 -1.40
CA GLU A 408 -1.81 11.58 -0.63
C GLU A 408 -2.40 12.66 -1.53
N LEU A 409 -3.58 13.17 -1.14
CA LEU A 409 -4.29 14.23 -1.84
C LEU A 409 -3.98 15.60 -1.23
N VAL A 410 -3.52 16.52 -2.06
CA VAL A 410 -3.16 17.88 -1.66
C VAL A 410 -3.85 18.94 -2.53
N SER A 411 -3.82 20.16 -2.07
CA SER A 411 -4.25 21.34 -2.86
C SER A 411 -3.04 22.18 -3.28
N ARG A 412 -2.81 22.29 -4.60
CA ARG A 412 -1.82 23.23 -5.16
C ARG A 412 -2.53 24.33 -5.90
N ASN A 413 -2.42 25.56 -5.39
CA ASN A 413 -3.08 26.73 -5.97
C ASN A 413 -4.59 26.52 -6.20
N GLY A 414 -5.27 25.87 -5.26
CA GLY A 414 -6.70 25.56 -5.34
C GLY A 414 -7.06 24.39 -6.28
N LYS A 415 -6.09 23.71 -6.87
CA LYS A 415 -6.29 22.53 -7.70
C LYS A 415 -5.88 21.25 -6.93
N PRO A 416 -6.63 20.15 -7.06
CA PRO A 416 -6.24 18.88 -6.46
C PRO A 416 -5.06 18.28 -7.20
N TRP A 417 -4.09 17.77 -6.43
CA TRP A 417 -2.98 16.93 -6.88
C TRP A 417 -2.90 15.68 -6.04
N VAL A 418 -2.34 14.61 -6.61
CA VAL A 418 -2.06 13.37 -5.90
C VAL A 418 -0.57 13.09 -5.96
N PHE A 419 0.00 12.78 -4.80
CA PHE A 419 1.34 12.22 -4.70
C PHE A 419 1.25 10.77 -4.24
N LEU A 420 2.27 9.99 -4.60
CA LEU A 420 2.39 8.60 -4.20
C LEU A 420 3.67 8.43 -3.38
N LYS A 421 3.59 7.67 -2.28
CA LYS A 421 4.76 7.21 -1.53
C LYS A 421 5.22 5.86 -2.09
N GLU A 422 6.49 5.75 -2.38
CA GLU A 422 7.14 4.47 -2.64
C GLU A 422 7.30 3.69 -1.33
N ILE A 423 6.25 2.97 -0.94
CA ILE A 423 6.22 2.20 0.29
C ILE A 423 7.13 0.98 0.16
N SER A 424 7.89 0.66 1.22
CA SER A 424 8.65 -0.58 1.42
C SER A 424 9.90 -0.77 0.54
N SER A 425 10.18 0.11 -0.39
CA SER A 425 11.44 0.12 -1.15
C SER A 425 12.30 1.34 -0.81
N SER A 426 12.44 2.30 -1.69
CA SER A 426 13.34 3.46 -1.50
C SER A 426 12.71 4.59 -0.67
N GLY A 427 11.38 4.68 -0.60
CA GLY A 427 10.68 5.77 0.07
C GLY A 427 10.60 7.04 -0.76
N ASN A 428 10.82 6.96 -2.08
CA ASN A 428 10.80 8.10 -2.99
C ASN A 428 9.39 8.67 -3.15
N MET A 429 9.32 9.86 -3.74
CA MET A 429 8.10 10.63 -3.97
C MET A 429 7.61 10.49 -5.39
N SER A 430 6.43 9.90 -5.59
CA SER A 430 5.79 9.75 -6.92
C SER A 430 6.69 9.06 -7.94
N THR A 431 7.36 8.00 -7.53
CA THR A 431 8.20 7.16 -8.38
C THR A 431 7.38 6.66 -9.56
N ILE A 432 7.84 6.96 -10.76
CA ILE A 432 7.04 6.75 -11.98
C ILE A 432 6.84 5.26 -12.25
N ASP A 433 7.86 4.43 -12.03
CA ASP A 433 7.77 2.99 -12.21
C ASP A 433 6.97 2.26 -11.10
N LEU A 434 6.48 2.99 -10.07
CA LEU A 434 5.47 2.53 -9.13
C LEU A 434 4.06 3.01 -9.50
N VAL A 435 3.91 4.22 -9.98
CA VAL A 435 2.61 4.72 -10.48
C VAL A 435 2.16 3.89 -11.68
N TYR A 436 3.11 3.50 -12.54
CA TYR A 436 2.85 2.74 -13.75
C TYR A 436 2.21 1.36 -13.49
N PRO A 437 2.78 0.44 -12.71
CA PRO A 437 2.11 -0.82 -12.39
C PRO A 437 0.82 -0.66 -11.60
N CYS A 438 0.68 0.42 -10.80
CA CYS A 438 -0.54 0.71 -10.05
C CYS A 438 -1.70 1.23 -10.94
N MET A 439 -1.40 1.78 -12.12
CA MET A 439 -2.35 2.42 -13.03
C MET A 439 -3.68 1.69 -13.24
N PRO A 440 -3.75 0.35 -13.39
CA PRO A 440 -5.00 -0.34 -13.70
C PRO A 440 -6.12 -0.11 -12.67
N VAL A 441 -5.81 0.00 -11.39
CA VAL A 441 -6.84 0.25 -10.37
C VAL A 441 -7.49 1.64 -10.56
N PHE A 442 -6.70 2.65 -10.89
CA PHE A 442 -7.22 3.99 -11.14
C PHE A 442 -8.00 4.06 -12.44
N LEU A 443 -7.54 3.39 -13.51
CA LEU A 443 -8.28 3.32 -14.77
C LEU A 443 -9.64 2.62 -14.63
N TYR A 444 -9.76 1.67 -13.72
CA TYR A 444 -11.00 0.96 -13.44
C TYR A 444 -11.93 1.76 -12.53
N ALA A 445 -11.40 2.29 -11.43
CA ALA A 445 -12.21 2.90 -10.37
C ALA A 445 -12.50 4.40 -10.63
N ASP A 446 -11.48 5.16 -11.01
CA ASP A 446 -11.54 6.62 -11.24
C ASP A 446 -10.41 7.07 -12.17
N PRO A 447 -10.61 7.08 -13.49
CA PRO A 447 -9.56 7.51 -14.42
C PRO A 447 -9.07 8.96 -14.19
N ALA A 448 -9.90 9.84 -13.63
CA ALA A 448 -9.49 11.21 -13.31
C ALA A 448 -8.39 11.24 -12.24
N TYR A 449 -8.39 10.28 -11.32
CA TYR A 449 -7.35 10.15 -10.30
C TYR A 449 -5.95 9.92 -10.89
N LEU A 450 -5.84 9.16 -11.97
CA LEU A 450 -4.58 9.00 -12.70
C LEU A 450 -4.08 10.33 -13.27
N GLY A 451 -5.00 11.17 -13.78
CA GLY A 451 -4.64 12.52 -14.24
C GLY A 451 -4.08 13.42 -13.12
N LEU A 452 -4.58 13.24 -11.88
CA LEU A 452 -4.07 13.97 -10.71
C LEU A 452 -2.69 13.46 -10.26
N LEU A 453 -2.38 12.18 -10.44
CA LEU A 453 -1.04 11.59 -10.22
C LEU A 453 -0.03 12.08 -11.26
N LEU A 454 -0.45 12.18 -12.53
CA LEU A 454 0.40 12.66 -13.61
C LEU A 454 0.69 14.18 -13.52
N ALA A 455 -0.18 14.95 -12.89
CA ALA A 455 -0.07 16.40 -12.84
C ALA A 455 1.26 16.91 -12.22
N PRO A 456 1.71 16.47 -11.02
CA PRO A 456 2.99 16.87 -10.47
C PRO A 456 4.19 16.33 -11.26
N ILE A 457 4.09 15.12 -11.82
CA ILE A 457 5.14 14.48 -12.63
C ILE A 457 5.41 15.29 -13.90
N LEU A 458 4.38 15.80 -14.56
CA LEU A 458 4.52 16.59 -15.78
C LEU A 458 4.89 18.06 -15.49
N GLU A 459 4.38 18.63 -14.40
CA GLU A 459 4.64 20.04 -14.05
C GLU A 459 6.10 20.29 -13.70
N TYR A 460 6.74 19.35 -12.99
CA TYR A 460 8.14 19.50 -12.56
C TYR A 460 9.13 19.74 -13.74
N PRO A 461 9.21 18.85 -14.76
CA PRO A 461 10.11 19.08 -15.89
C PRO A 461 9.67 20.22 -16.82
N GLU A 462 8.38 20.52 -16.91
CA GLU A 462 7.88 21.67 -17.72
C GLU A 462 8.36 23.02 -17.19
N HIS A 463 8.64 23.14 -15.90
CA HIS A 463 9.22 24.32 -15.29
C HIS A 463 10.76 24.31 -15.25
N GLY A 464 11.38 23.36 -15.96
CA GLY A 464 12.84 23.28 -16.11
C GLY A 464 13.56 22.64 -14.93
N GLY A 465 12.83 21.95 -14.06
CA GLY A 465 13.39 21.22 -12.92
C GLY A 465 14.23 20.02 -13.33
N TRP A 466 13.87 19.35 -14.42
CA TRP A 466 14.58 18.17 -14.92
C TRP A 466 15.38 18.48 -16.20
N PRO A 467 16.74 18.34 -16.18
CA PRO A 467 17.58 18.80 -17.31
C PRO A 467 17.74 17.78 -18.43
N LYS A 468 17.42 16.51 -18.22
CA LYS A 468 17.69 15.42 -19.19
C LYS A 468 16.66 15.39 -20.34
N PRO A 469 16.98 14.71 -21.48
CA PRO A 469 16.05 14.59 -22.61
C PRO A 469 14.96 13.52 -22.42
N PHE A 470 15.01 12.73 -21.37
CA PHE A 470 14.09 11.66 -20.98
C PHE A 470 13.36 12.02 -19.69
N ALA A 471 12.36 11.23 -19.29
CA ALA A 471 11.60 11.46 -18.06
C ALA A 471 12.44 11.16 -16.82
N GLU A 472 12.18 11.87 -15.75
CA GLU A 472 12.72 11.62 -14.42
C GLU A 472 12.23 10.29 -13.86
N HIS A 473 12.92 9.76 -12.85
CA HIS A 473 12.51 8.55 -12.14
C HIS A 473 11.44 8.85 -11.07
N ASP A 474 11.63 9.91 -10.30
CA ASP A 474 10.74 10.33 -9.21
C ASP A 474 10.77 11.85 -9.00
N LEU A 475 9.97 12.34 -8.07
CA LEU A 475 9.91 13.77 -7.70
C LEU A 475 10.71 14.11 -6.44
N GLY A 476 11.47 13.19 -5.88
CA GLY A 476 12.31 13.39 -4.71
C GLY A 476 12.61 12.11 -3.95
N ALA A 477 13.82 12.00 -3.41
CA ALA A 477 14.37 10.80 -2.80
C ALA A 477 13.73 10.42 -1.44
N HIS A 478 12.89 11.28 -0.86
CA HIS A 478 12.32 11.04 0.46
C HIS A 478 10.91 11.65 0.59
N TYR A 479 9.89 10.80 0.55
CA TYR A 479 8.54 11.19 0.95
C TYR A 479 8.56 11.77 2.38
N PRO A 480 7.87 12.89 2.68
CA PRO A 480 6.87 13.57 1.86
C PRO A 480 7.42 14.81 1.12
N ASN A 481 8.70 14.82 0.74
CA ASN A 481 9.35 15.96 0.09
C ASN A 481 9.58 15.68 -1.40
N ALA A 482 8.85 16.40 -2.25
CA ALA A 482 9.03 16.41 -3.70
C ALA A 482 10.00 17.52 -4.07
N ASP A 483 11.29 17.34 -3.79
CA ASP A 483 12.33 18.36 -3.99
C ASP A 483 12.90 18.35 -5.40
N GLY A 484 12.59 17.31 -6.19
CA GLY A 484 13.10 17.11 -7.55
C GLY A 484 14.58 16.76 -7.60
N HIS A 485 15.10 16.63 -8.83
CA HIS A 485 16.50 16.27 -9.14
C HIS A 485 17.06 17.26 -10.16
N ASN A 486 17.16 18.55 -9.78
CA ASN A 486 17.51 19.66 -10.70
C ASN A 486 18.95 19.54 -11.25
N ASP A 487 19.81 18.76 -10.62
CA ASP A 487 21.16 18.44 -11.08
C ASP A 487 21.19 17.26 -12.08
N GLY A 488 20.04 16.60 -12.30
CA GLY A 488 19.92 15.42 -13.14
C GLY A 488 20.53 14.15 -12.55
N ASN A 489 20.81 14.13 -11.24
CA ASN A 489 21.35 12.97 -10.55
C ASN A 489 20.22 12.20 -9.87
N GLU A 490 19.80 11.11 -10.48
CA GLU A 490 18.83 10.15 -9.96
C GLU A 490 19.10 8.77 -10.56
N GLU A 491 18.20 7.82 -10.35
CA GLU A 491 18.28 6.50 -10.93
C GLU A 491 18.15 6.55 -12.46
N ASP A 492 19.05 5.86 -13.17
CA ASP A 492 19.16 5.94 -14.64
C ASP A 492 18.24 4.92 -15.33
N MET A 493 16.99 5.34 -15.59
CA MET A 493 15.95 4.53 -16.25
C MET A 493 15.33 5.24 -17.47
N PRO A 494 16.10 5.74 -18.43
CA PRO A 494 15.62 6.71 -19.43
C PRO A 494 14.56 6.16 -20.38
N VAL A 495 14.65 4.92 -20.84
CA VAL A 495 13.65 4.30 -21.72
C VAL A 495 12.43 3.88 -20.91
N GLU A 496 12.65 3.36 -19.71
CA GLU A 496 11.63 2.92 -18.78
C GLU A 496 10.63 4.04 -18.48
N GLU A 497 11.13 5.15 -17.90
CA GLU A 497 10.28 6.22 -17.38
C GLU A 497 9.62 7.03 -18.48
N SER A 498 10.36 7.31 -19.56
CA SER A 498 9.78 8.01 -20.72
C SER A 498 8.59 7.24 -21.31
N ALA A 499 8.71 5.91 -21.40
CA ALA A 499 7.63 5.07 -21.91
C ALA A 499 6.47 4.95 -20.91
N ASN A 500 6.77 4.83 -19.60
CA ASN A 500 5.77 4.76 -18.52
C ASN A 500 4.84 5.96 -18.56
N VAL A 501 5.37 7.19 -18.60
CA VAL A 501 4.55 8.42 -18.62
C VAL A 501 3.72 8.53 -19.91
N LEU A 502 4.30 8.19 -21.07
CA LEU A 502 3.55 8.23 -22.33
C LEU A 502 2.39 7.24 -22.34
N ILE A 503 2.60 6.01 -21.85
CA ILE A 503 1.57 4.98 -21.77
C ILE A 503 0.47 5.38 -20.79
N MET A 504 0.83 5.83 -19.58
CA MET A 504 -0.13 6.30 -18.57
C MET A 504 -0.95 7.48 -19.08
N THR A 505 -0.29 8.45 -19.73
CA THR A 505 -0.97 9.60 -20.34
C THR A 505 -1.96 9.15 -21.40
N ALA A 506 -1.56 8.30 -22.35
CA ALA A 506 -2.46 7.81 -23.40
C ALA A 506 -3.66 7.04 -22.80
N ALA A 507 -3.43 6.20 -21.79
CA ALA A 507 -4.48 5.46 -21.10
C ALA A 507 -5.49 6.38 -20.39
N TYR A 508 -5.00 7.43 -19.74
CA TYR A 508 -5.84 8.47 -19.14
C TYR A 508 -6.67 9.21 -20.18
N LEU A 509 -6.05 9.65 -21.28
CA LEU A 509 -6.74 10.41 -22.35
C LEU A 509 -7.87 9.62 -23.01
N GLN A 510 -7.73 8.30 -23.12
CA GLN A 510 -8.77 7.43 -23.69
C GLN A 510 -9.98 7.22 -22.76
N ARG A 511 -9.85 7.52 -21.45
CA ARG A 511 -10.85 7.20 -20.42
C ARG A 511 -11.41 8.41 -19.69
N THR A 512 -10.91 9.60 -19.99
CA THR A 512 -11.43 10.85 -19.45
C THR A 512 -12.36 11.56 -20.46
N ASP A 513 -13.05 12.62 -20.01
CA ASP A 513 -13.89 13.45 -20.88
C ASP A 513 -13.07 14.03 -22.06
N VAL A 514 -13.65 14.06 -23.26
CA VAL A 514 -12.97 14.47 -24.49
C VAL A 514 -12.38 15.89 -24.40
N LYS A 515 -13.08 16.81 -23.73
CA LYS A 515 -12.59 18.20 -23.55
C LYS A 515 -11.41 18.23 -22.58
N ALA A 516 -11.52 17.49 -21.47
CA ALA A 516 -10.43 17.34 -20.49
C ALA A 516 -9.22 16.65 -21.12
N ALA A 517 -9.42 15.56 -21.86
CA ALA A 517 -8.38 14.87 -22.60
C ALA A 517 -7.62 15.79 -23.54
N ARG A 518 -8.37 16.57 -24.35
CA ARG A 518 -7.76 17.50 -25.31
C ARG A 518 -6.99 18.63 -24.62
N ALA A 519 -7.52 19.17 -23.54
CA ALA A 519 -6.86 20.20 -22.76
C ALA A 519 -5.54 19.67 -22.18
N PHE A 520 -5.57 18.50 -21.53
CA PHE A 520 -4.40 17.85 -20.96
C PHE A 520 -3.33 17.56 -22.03
N ALA A 521 -3.71 16.86 -23.11
CA ALA A 521 -2.79 16.54 -24.20
C ALA A 521 -2.16 17.80 -24.83
N THR A 522 -2.91 18.90 -24.94
CA THR A 522 -2.40 20.16 -25.52
C THR A 522 -1.45 20.85 -24.56
N THR A 523 -1.76 20.91 -23.27
CA THR A 523 -0.94 21.53 -22.24
C THR A 523 0.43 20.87 -22.15
N HIS A 524 0.46 19.55 -22.06
CA HIS A 524 1.67 18.77 -21.82
C HIS A 524 2.36 18.26 -23.09
N TYR A 525 1.90 18.73 -24.28
CA TYR A 525 2.36 18.19 -25.56
C TYR A 525 3.87 18.29 -25.76
N ALA A 526 4.47 19.41 -25.38
CA ALA A 526 5.88 19.68 -25.65
C ALA A 526 6.81 18.72 -24.89
N ILE A 527 6.53 18.47 -23.60
CA ILE A 527 7.35 17.57 -22.79
C ILE A 527 7.13 16.10 -23.21
N LEU A 528 5.89 15.70 -23.47
CA LEU A 528 5.56 14.34 -23.92
C LEU A 528 6.22 14.05 -25.28
N LYS A 529 6.25 15.05 -26.19
CA LYS A 529 6.95 14.92 -27.46
C LYS A 529 8.45 14.80 -27.27
N LYS A 530 9.07 15.56 -26.36
CA LYS A 530 10.50 15.47 -26.06
C LYS A 530 10.89 14.03 -25.65
N TRP A 531 10.10 13.41 -24.78
CA TRP A 531 10.34 12.05 -24.33
C TRP A 531 10.06 10.99 -25.42
N ALA A 532 9.03 11.22 -26.25
CA ALA A 532 8.77 10.33 -27.39
C ALA A 532 9.90 10.40 -28.43
N ASP A 533 10.45 11.59 -28.71
CA ASP A 533 11.60 11.75 -29.61
C ASP A 533 12.85 11.04 -29.04
N TYR A 534 13.06 11.06 -27.72
CA TYR A 534 14.10 10.27 -27.07
C TYR A 534 13.89 8.76 -27.29
N LEU A 535 12.68 8.25 -27.10
CA LEU A 535 12.35 6.84 -27.34
C LEU A 535 12.58 6.42 -28.82
N VAL A 536 12.28 7.29 -29.77
CA VAL A 536 12.55 7.01 -31.20
C VAL A 536 14.05 6.71 -31.44
N GLY A 537 14.92 7.37 -30.71
CA GLY A 537 16.37 7.12 -30.82
C GLY A 537 16.90 5.90 -30.02
N ASN A 538 16.21 5.50 -28.96
CA ASN A 538 16.80 4.63 -27.94
C ASN A 538 15.98 3.36 -27.59
N ALA A 539 14.70 3.26 -28.00
CA ALA A 539 13.82 2.20 -27.54
C ALA A 539 13.98 0.87 -28.26
N LEU A 540 14.34 0.86 -29.56
CA LEU A 540 14.40 -0.39 -30.34
C LEU A 540 15.49 -1.33 -29.83
N ASP A 541 16.59 -0.79 -29.35
CA ASP A 541 17.75 -1.55 -28.84
C ASP A 541 18.31 -0.79 -27.64
N PRO A 542 17.72 -0.95 -26.44
CA PRO A 542 18.10 -0.18 -25.27
C PRO A 542 19.54 -0.50 -24.82
N ASP A 543 20.30 0.56 -24.56
CA ASP A 543 21.62 0.43 -23.93
C ASP A 543 21.51 -0.18 -22.52
N ARG A 544 22.65 -0.49 -21.94
CA ARG A 544 22.73 -0.99 -20.56
C ARG A 544 22.22 0.06 -19.59
N GLN A 545 21.03 -0.12 -19.10
CA GLN A 545 20.34 0.75 -18.14
C GLN A 545 19.58 -0.07 -17.11
N ASN A 546 19.16 0.59 -16.04
CA ASN A 546 18.20 0.03 -15.10
C ASN A 546 16.79 0.06 -15.71
N GLN A 547 15.89 -0.69 -15.13
CA GLN A 547 14.48 -0.77 -15.50
C GLN A 547 13.70 -1.09 -14.22
N THR A 548 12.39 -0.98 -14.26
CA THR A 548 11.57 -1.47 -13.16
C THR A 548 12.00 -2.89 -12.78
N ASP A 549 11.90 -3.29 -11.51
CA ASP A 549 12.56 -4.49 -10.99
C ASP A 549 14.10 -4.33 -10.95
N ASP A 550 14.57 -3.16 -10.53
CA ASP A 550 15.99 -2.77 -10.43
C ASP A 550 16.84 -3.76 -9.64
N PHE A 551 16.23 -4.50 -8.71
CA PHE A 551 16.85 -5.60 -7.97
C PHE A 551 17.31 -6.77 -8.86
N THR A 552 16.83 -6.87 -10.10
CA THR A 552 17.35 -7.86 -11.09
C THR A 552 18.64 -7.41 -11.75
N GLY A 553 19.04 -6.14 -11.57
CA GLY A 553 20.25 -5.52 -12.08
C GLY A 553 20.16 -5.00 -13.50
N PHE A 554 21.15 -4.22 -13.88
CA PHE A 554 21.27 -3.60 -15.20
C PHE A 554 21.38 -4.62 -16.32
N ILE A 555 20.63 -4.43 -17.40
CA ILE A 555 20.68 -5.26 -18.59
C ILE A 555 20.73 -4.39 -19.86
N ALA A 556 21.59 -4.76 -20.81
CA ALA A 556 21.59 -4.18 -22.15
C ALA A 556 20.73 -5.03 -23.08
N HIS A 557 20.23 -4.41 -24.14
CA HIS A 557 19.48 -5.11 -25.19
C HIS A 557 18.22 -5.83 -24.70
N SER A 558 17.63 -5.35 -23.58
CA SER A 558 16.46 -5.97 -22.94
C SER A 558 15.26 -5.99 -23.87
N VAL A 559 14.77 -7.20 -24.14
CA VAL A 559 13.61 -7.42 -25.03
C VAL A 559 12.32 -6.83 -24.44
N ASN A 560 12.13 -6.94 -23.14
CA ASN A 560 10.92 -6.42 -22.48
C ASN A 560 10.95 -4.89 -22.37
N LEU A 561 12.12 -4.29 -22.12
CA LEU A 561 12.28 -2.83 -22.08
C LEU A 561 12.11 -2.21 -23.47
N ALA A 562 12.67 -2.85 -24.51
CA ALA A 562 12.46 -2.44 -25.89
C ALA A 562 10.96 -2.46 -26.28
N LEU A 563 10.22 -3.48 -25.86
CA LEU A 563 8.77 -3.55 -26.05
C LEU A 563 8.05 -2.37 -25.38
N LYS A 564 8.40 -2.05 -24.13
CA LYS A 564 7.85 -0.89 -23.41
C LYS A 564 8.06 0.39 -24.17
N GLY A 565 9.28 0.67 -24.60
CA GLY A 565 9.62 1.86 -25.36
C GLY A 565 8.87 1.95 -26.70
N ILE A 566 8.73 0.84 -27.43
CA ILE A 566 7.96 0.77 -28.67
C ILE A 566 6.48 1.08 -28.44
N VAL A 567 5.88 0.53 -27.39
CA VAL A 567 4.50 0.83 -26.99
C VAL A 567 4.36 2.29 -26.56
N GLY A 568 5.36 2.85 -25.86
CA GLY A 568 5.44 4.27 -25.50
C GLY A 568 5.43 5.19 -26.72
N ILE A 569 6.18 4.85 -27.78
CA ILE A 569 6.13 5.57 -29.08
C ILE A 569 4.72 5.47 -29.69
N GLY A 570 4.11 4.27 -29.65
CA GLY A 570 2.73 4.08 -30.08
C GLY A 570 1.74 4.93 -29.28
N ALA A 571 1.93 5.02 -27.95
CA ALA A 571 1.11 5.83 -27.06
C ALA A 571 1.18 7.32 -27.42
N MET A 572 2.36 7.83 -27.82
CA MET A 572 2.48 9.22 -28.31
C MET A 572 1.61 9.49 -29.53
N SER A 573 1.33 8.50 -30.39
CA SER A 573 0.39 8.68 -31.51
C SER A 573 -1.03 9.00 -31.04
N ILE A 574 -1.46 8.44 -29.90
CA ILE A 574 -2.75 8.71 -29.26
C ILE A 574 -2.74 10.13 -28.67
N VAL A 575 -1.66 10.50 -27.96
CA VAL A 575 -1.48 11.85 -27.41
C VAL A 575 -1.54 12.91 -28.53
N ALA A 576 -0.78 12.69 -29.62
CA ALA A 576 -0.75 13.57 -30.77
C ALA A 576 -2.12 13.69 -31.48
N THR A 577 -2.83 12.57 -31.61
CA THR A 577 -4.20 12.56 -32.15
C THR A 577 -5.14 13.42 -31.31
N THR A 578 -5.10 13.23 -29.97
CA THR A 578 -5.94 13.97 -29.01
C THR A 578 -5.62 15.46 -29.00
N ALA A 579 -4.33 15.83 -29.13
CA ALA A 579 -3.88 17.22 -29.28
C ALA A 579 -4.12 17.83 -30.66
N GLY A 580 -4.65 17.07 -31.63
CA GLY A 580 -4.90 17.53 -33.00
C GLY A 580 -3.68 17.60 -33.92
N LYS A 581 -2.56 16.96 -33.53
CA LYS A 581 -1.27 16.92 -34.26
C LYS A 581 -1.20 15.73 -35.21
N LYS A 582 -1.98 15.74 -36.26
CA LYS A 582 -2.17 14.59 -37.19
C LYS A 582 -0.88 14.08 -37.83
N VAL A 583 0.04 14.97 -38.16
CA VAL A 583 1.32 14.60 -38.80
C VAL A 583 2.18 13.80 -37.82
N ASP A 584 2.30 14.32 -36.60
CA ASP A 584 3.08 13.66 -35.53
C ASP A 584 2.42 12.31 -35.14
N ALA A 585 1.09 12.27 -35.10
CA ALA A 585 0.36 11.02 -34.82
C ALA A 585 0.68 9.92 -35.84
N ALA A 586 0.66 10.28 -37.14
CA ALA A 586 1.03 9.33 -38.20
C ALA A 586 2.50 8.91 -38.13
N TYR A 587 3.39 9.86 -37.81
CA TYR A 587 4.82 9.60 -37.67
C TYR A 587 5.10 8.56 -36.54
N TYR A 588 4.65 8.84 -35.29
CA TYR A 588 4.92 7.96 -34.17
C TYR A 588 4.29 6.56 -34.34
N LEU A 589 3.07 6.49 -34.88
CA LEU A 589 2.46 5.19 -35.17
C LEU A 589 3.25 4.43 -36.25
N GLY A 590 3.77 5.12 -37.28
CA GLY A 590 4.62 4.55 -38.32
C GLY A 590 5.93 3.98 -37.75
N VAL A 591 6.59 4.73 -36.85
CA VAL A 591 7.80 4.29 -36.16
C VAL A 591 7.51 3.07 -35.29
N ALA A 592 6.47 3.09 -34.45
CA ALA A 592 6.10 1.96 -33.59
C ALA A 592 5.85 0.68 -34.40
N ARG A 593 5.14 0.77 -35.52
CA ARG A 593 4.88 -0.37 -36.43
C ARG A 593 6.15 -0.89 -37.11
N SER A 594 7.06 0.00 -37.47
CA SER A 594 8.37 -0.41 -38.00
C SER A 594 9.20 -1.12 -36.96
N TYR A 595 9.23 -0.56 -35.74
CA TYR A 595 10.05 -1.09 -34.63
C TYR A 595 9.54 -2.44 -34.13
N ILE A 596 8.22 -2.62 -33.97
CA ILE A 596 7.68 -3.92 -33.54
C ILE A 596 8.02 -5.06 -34.53
N THR A 597 8.07 -4.77 -35.83
CA THR A 597 8.47 -5.77 -36.83
C THR A 597 9.94 -6.19 -36.65
N GLN A 598 10.81 -5.23 -36.40
CA GLN A 598 12.23 -5.49 -36.12
C GLN A 598 12.43 -6.18 -34.77
N TRP A 599 11.67 -5.74 -33.75
CA TRP A 599 11.68 -6.32 -32.41
C TRP A 599 11.34 -7.82 -32.46
N VAL A 600 10.27 -8.20 -33.15
CA VAL A 600 9.89 -9.63 -33.31
C VAL A 600 11.05 -10.44 -33.91
N THR A 601 11.73 -9.91 -34.92
CA THR A 601 12.83 -10.60 -35.58
C THR A 601 14.05 -10.74 -34.65
N LYS A 602 14.39 -9.69 -33.88
CA LYS A 602 15.55 -9.68 -32.97
C LYS A 602 15.33 -10.53 -31.69
N SER A 603 14.08 -10.52 -31.19
CA SER A 603 13.74 -11.10 -29.88
C SER A 603 13.36 -12.58 -29.93
N THR A 604 12.91 -13.11 -31.10
CA THR A 604 12.49 -14.50 -31.21
C THR A 604 13.70 -15.42 -31.06
N ASP A 605 13.57 -16.43 -30.18
CA ASP A 605 14.59 -17.48 -30.03
C ASP A 605 14.81 -18.27 -31.32
N ALA A 606 15.96 -18.93 -31.42
CA ALA A 606 16.33 -19.72 -32.62
C ALA A 606 15.32 -20.84 -32.92
N ALA A 607 14.67 -21.42 -31.93
CA ALA A 607 13.61 -22.42 -32.07
C ALA A 607 12.27 -21.82 -32.53
N GLY A 608 12.09 -20.50 -32.40
CA GLY A 608 10.89 -19.79 -32.79
C GLY A 608 9.69 -19.95 -31.85
N ASP A 609 9.89 -20.47 -30.65
CA ASP A 609 8.84 -20.87 -29.71
C ASP A 609 8.65 -19.91 -28.51
N HIS A 610 9.57 -18.94 -28.29
CA HIS A 610 9.48 -17.91 -27.26
C HIS A 610 10.34 -16.68 -27.60
N LEU A 611 10.29 -15.66 -26.72
CA LEU A 611 11.11 -14.45 -26.81
C LEU A 611 12.23 -14.46 -25.76
N LYS A 612 13.42 -14.05 -26.20
CA LYS A 612 14.63 -13.95 -25.35
C LYS A 612 14.48 -12.94 -24.21
N LEU A 613 15.36 -13.00 -23.24
CA LEU A 613 15.55 -11.98 -22.19
C LEU A 613 16.20 -10.72 -22.77
N ALA A 614 17.31 -10.89 -23.52
CA ALA A 614 18.01 -9.85 -24.25
C ALA A 614 18.35 -10.34 -25.67
N TYR A 615 18.50 -9.41 -26.62
CA TYR A 615 18.68 -9.76 -28.03
C TYR A 615 19.93 -10.62 -28.29
N ASP A 616 20.98 -10.40 -27.52
CA ASP A 616 22.28 -11.07 -27.64
C ASP A 616 22.40 -12.34 -26.75
N GLN A 617 21.32 -12.72 -26.04
CA GLN A 617 21.32 -13.84 -25.11
C GLN A 617 20.41 -14.97 -25.60
N ASP A 618 20.92 -15.85 -26.41
CA ASP A 618 20.20 -17.05 -26.88
C ASP A 618 19.88 -18.00 -25.72
N ALA A 619 18.83 -18.81 -25.87
CA ALA A 619 18.33 -19.76 -24.88
C ALA A 619 17.91 -19.13 -23.53
N THR A 620 17.59 -17.83 -23.53
CA THR A 620 17.06 -17.11 -22.37
C THR A 620 15.61 -16.70 -22.59
N TRP A 621 14.89 -16.36 -21.52
CA TRP A 621 13.53 -15.89 -21.57
C TRP A 621 13.23 -14.96 -20.39
N SER A 622 12.19 -14.14 -20.52
CA SER A 622 11.60 -13.35 -19.44
C SER A 622 10.11 -13.15 -19.64
N LEU A 623 9.41 -12.81 -18.57
CA LEU A 623 7.99 -12.44 -18.60
C LEU A 623 7.81 -11.12 -19.37
N LYS A 624 6.96 -11.11 -20.41
CA LYS A 624 6.75 -9.94 -21.29
C LYS A 624 5.50 -9.14 -20.86
N TYR A 625 5.43 -8.76 -19.60
CA TYR A 625 4.29 -8.01 -19.05
C TYR A 625 4.03 -6.68 -19.79
N ASN A 626 5.02 -6.10 -20.43
CA ASN A 626 4.88 -4.90 -21.27
C ASN A 626 4.06 -5.12 -22.55
N GLY A 627 3.58 -6.35 -22.79
CA GLY A 627 2.54 -6.63 -23.78
C GLY A 627 1.14 -6.13 -23.38
N TYR A 628 0.88 -5.96 -22.09
CA TYR A 628 -0.42 -5.49 -21.61
C TYR A 628 -0.77 -4.08 -22.10
N PRO A 629 0.10 -3.06 -22.04
CA PRO A 629 -0.22 -1.71 -22.52
C PRO A 629 -0.54 -1.64 -24.02
N ASP A 630 0.05 -2.49 -24.85
CA ASP A 630 -0.33 -2.59 -26.28
C ASP A 630 -1.83 -2.94 -26.42
N LYS A 631 -2.29 -3.92 -25.63
CA LYS A 631 -3.69 -4.34 -25.61
C LYS A 631 -4.59 -3.27 -24.97
N LEU A 632 -4.17 -2.71 -23.82
CA LEU A 632 -4.88 -1.66 -23.07
C LEU A 632 -5.21 -0.44 -23.94
N LEU A 633 -4.22 -0.01 -24.74
CA LEU A 633 -4.33 1.17 -25.63
C LEU A 633 -4.96 0.86 -26.98
N GLY A 634 -5.17 -0.44 -27.31
CA GLY A 634 -5.72 -0.88 -28.58
C GLY A 634 -4.80 -0.61 -29.78
N LEU A 635 -3.48 -0.52 -29.55
CA LEU A 635 -2.50 -0.26 -30.60
C LEU A 635 -2.34 -1.47 -31.53
N ASN A 636 -2.48 -2.69 -30.98
CA ASN A 636 -2.38 -3.97 -31.68
C ASN A 636 -1.08 -4.11 -32.48
N LEU A 637 0.03 -3.70 -31.88
CA LEU A 637 1.36 -3.78 -32.49
C LEU A 637 1.88 -5.22 -32.46
N ILE A 638 1.69 -5.93 -31.36
CA ILE A 638 2.23 -7.28 -31.14
C ILE A 638 1.43 -8.30 -31.97
N PRO A 639 2.10 -9.08 -32.84
CA PRO A 639 1.41 -10.13 -33.61
C PRO A 639 0.81 -11.22 -32.72
N ARG A 640 -0.41 -11.69 -33.03
CA ARG A 640 -1.09 -12.75 -32.25
C ARG A 640 -0.27 -14.03 -32.08
N LYS A 641 0.56 -14.38 -33.07
CA LYS A 641 1.44 -15.55 -32.99
C LYS A 641 2.48 -15.44 -31.89
N VAL A 642 2.95 -14.21 -31.57
CA VAL A 642 3.89 -13.96 -30.48
C VAL A 642 3.20 -14.21 -29.14
N ALA A 643 2.00 -13.64 -28.94
CA ALA A 643 1.22 -13.88 -27.72
C ALA A 643 0.91 -15.38 -27.51
N ALA A 644 0.61 -16.12 -28.58
CA ALA A 644 0.37 -17.56 -28.52
C ALA A 644 1.63 -18.36 -28.14
N ALA A 645 2.79 -17.99 -28.68
CA ALA A 645 4.07 -18.62 -28.36
C ALA A 645 4.45 -18.37 -26.87
N GLU A 646 4.38 -17.11 -26.42
CA GLU A 646 4.66 -16.75 -25.02
C GLU A 646 3.71 -17.43 -24.04
N ALA A 647 2.41 -17.49 -24.32
CA ALA A 647 1.45 -18.18 -23.46
C ALA A 647 1.80 -19.67 -23.29
N LYS A 648 2.15 -20.36 -24.39
CA LYS A 648 2.59 -21.76 -24.36
C LYS A 648 3.89 -21.91 -23.58
N TRP A 649 4.83 -20.98 -23.74
CA TRP A 649 6.12 -21.01 -23.06
C TRP A 649 5.91 -20.85 -21.55
N TYR A 650 5.15 -19.86 -21.11
CA TYR A 650 4.89 -19.60 -19.69
C TYR A 650 4.17 -20.76 -19.00
N LEU A 651 3.20 -21.39 -19.67
CA LEU A 651 2.57 -22.61 -19.16
C LEU A 651 3.59 -23.72 -18.87
N SER A 652 4.68 -23.80 -19.66
CA SER A 652 5.75 -24.79 -19.46
C SER A 652 6.77 -24.39 -18.39
N ARG A 653 6.76 -23.15 -17.91
CA ARG A 653 7.72 -22.59 -16.95
C ARG A 653 7.10 -22.26 -15.59
N ALA A 654 5.79 -22.45 -15.46
CA ALA A 654 5.08 -22.19 -14.23
C ALA A 654 5.54 -23.11 -13.10
N ASN A 655 5.74 -22.53 -11.93
CA ASN A 655 5.90 -23.20 -10.64
C ASN A 655 4.56 -23.17 -9.87
N THR A 656 4.57 -23.63 -8.63
CA THR A 656 3.37 -23.70 -7.77
C THR A 656 2.69 -22.35 -7.60
N TYR A 657 3.48 -21.27 -7.46
CA TYR A 657 2.99 -19.93 -7.14
C TYR A 657 3.17 -18.92 -8.28
N GLY A 658 3.37 -19.38 -9.51
CA GLY A 658 3.40 -18.52 -10.70
C GLY A 658 4.57 -18.76 -11.63
N VAL A 659 4.79 -17.82 -12.53
CA VAL A 659 5.86 -17.84 -13.52
C VAL A 659 6.97 -16.89 -13.08
N PRO A 660 8.24 -17.33 -13.00
CA PRO A 660 9.35 -16.44 -12.67
C PRO A 660 9.43 -15.24 -13.62
N LEU A 661 9.99 -14.11 -13.15
CA LEU A 661 10.24 -12.94 -14.00
C LEU A 661 11.11 -13.25 -15.20
N ASP A 662 12.14 -14.09 -14.99
CA ASP A 662 13.03 -14.53 -16.05
C ASP A 662 13.79 -15.79 -15.63
N ILE A 663 14.63 -16.28 -16.53
CA ILE A 663 15.43 -17.50 -16.35
C ILE A 663 16.46 -17.42 -15.20
N ARG A 664 16.81 -16.25 -14.74
CA ARG A 664 17.89 -16.04 -13.76
C ARG A 664 17.48 -16.37 -12.32
N HIS A 665 16.18 -16.33 -12.03
CA HIS A 665 15.64 -16.42 -10.66
C HIS A 665 14.35 -17.24 -10.60
N THR A 666 13.93 -17.58 -9.38
CA THR A 666 12.65 -18.27 -9.13
C THR A 666 11.54 -17.32 -8.65
N TYR A 667 11.86 -16.06 -8.42
CA TYR A 667 10.86 -15.09 -7.96
C TYR A 667 10.10 -14.43 -9.11
N THR A 668 8.95 -13.86 -8.76
CA THR A 668 8.08 -13.09 -9.65
C THR A 668 7.51 -11.86 -8.94
N LYS A 669 6.75 -11.07 -9.69
CA LYS A 669 5.94 -9.96 -9.16
C LYS A 669 4.48 -10.12 -9.51
N SER A 670 3.62 -9.94 -8.51
CA SER A 670 2.19 -10.18 -8.62
C SER A 670 1.48 -9.24 -9.61
N ASP A 671 1.90 -7.99 -9.68
CA ASP A 671 1.42 -7.00 -10.63
C ASP A 671 1.73 -7.42 -12.08
N TRP A 672 2.97 -7.84 -12.34
CA TRP A 672 3.40 -8.28 -13.67
C TRP A 672 2.76 -9.61 -14.09
N GLU A 673 2.47 -10.50 -13.17
CA GLU A 673 1.70 -11.71 -13.47
C GLU A 673 0.27 -11.35 -13.92
N MET A 674 -0.40 -10.42 -13.21
CA MET A 674 -1.74 -10.00 -13.59
C MET A 674 -1.76 -9.16 -14.88
N TRP A 675 -0.71 -8.39 -15.16
CA TRP A 675 -0.54 -7.73 -16.45
C TRP A 675 -0.36 -8.74 -17.60
N THR A 676 0.45 -9.77 -17.37
CA THR A 676 0.65 -10.86 -18.32
C THR A 676 -0.67 -11.63 -18.54
N ALA A 677 -1.43 -11.91 -17.48
CA ALA A 677 -2.75 -12.53 -17.58
C ALA A 677 -3.71 -11.69 -18.42
N ALA A 678 -3.70 -10.36 -18.25
CA ALA A 678 -4.53 -9.44 -19.03
C ALA A 678 -4.08 -9.37 -20.49
N TRP A 679 -2.78 -9.32 -20.76
CA TRP A 679 -2.26 -9.38 -22.12
C TRP A 679 -2.69 -10.65 -22.84
N LEU A 680 -2.53 -11.79 -22.18
CA LEU A 680 -2.73 -13.13 -22.76
C LEU A 680 -4.15 -13.69 -22.53
N LYS A 681 -5.14 -12.86 -22.14
CA LYS A 681 -6.49 -13.34 -21.77
C LYS A 681 -7.21 -14.13 -22.87
N ASP A 682 -6.83 -13.91 -24.14
CA ASP A 682 -7.41 -14.63 -25.28
C ASP A 682 -6.66 -15.95 -25.59
N GLN A 683 -5.64 -16.30 -24.81
CA GLN A 683 -4.87 -17.54 -24.93
C GLN A 683 -5.34 -18.55 -23.89
N PRO A 684 -5.55 -19.83 -24.28
CA PRO A 684 -6.11 -20.82 -23.36
C PRO A 684 -5.17 -21.14 -22.19
N GLY A 685 -5.71 -21.18 -20.97
CA GLY A 685 -5.09 -21.74 -19.78
C GLY A 685 -4.17 -20.79 -19.01
N ILE A 686 -3.48 -19.85 -19.66
CA ILE A 686 -2.47 -19.03 -19.00
C ILE A 686 -3.07 -18.04 -17.98
N THR A 687 -4.17 -17.40 -18.31
CA THR A 687 -4.83 -16.44 -17.39
C THR A 687 -5.32 -17.14 -16.12
N SER A 688 -5.95 -18.31 -16.24
CA SER A 688 -6.40 -19.08 -15.09
C SER A 688 -5.21 -19.52 -14.25
N LEU A 689 -4.14 -20.03 -14.87
CA LEU A 689 -2.93 -20.44 -14.14
C LEU A 689 -2.35 -19.28 -13.31
N LEU A 690 -2.17 -18.10 -13.88
CA LEU A 690 -1.57 -16.95 -13.17
C LEU A 690 -2.47 -16.46 -12.03
N ILE A 691 -3.79 -16.44 -12.21
CA ILE A 691 -4.75 -16.12 -11.16
C ILE A 691 -4.69 -17.16 -10.01
N GLU A 692 -4.76 -18.44 -10.36
CA GLU A 692 -4.77 -19.55 -9.40
C GLU A 692 -3.48 -19.58 -8.58
N SER A 693 -2.34 -19.40 -9.23
CA SER A 693 -1.02 -19.39 -8.57
C SER A 693 -0.87 -18.22 -7.59
N LEU A 694 -1.26 -17.02 -7.99
CA LEU A 694 -1.20 -15.85 -7.09
C LEU A 694 -2.22 -15.98 -5.93
N TYR A 695 -3.41 -16.50 -6.21
CA TYR A 695 -4.40 -16.79 -5.16
C TYR A 695 -3.86 -17.81 -4.16
N GLU A 696 -3.25 -18.88 -4.65
CA GLU A 696 -2.67 -19.92 -3.80
C GLU A 696 -1.56 -19.33 -2.91
N PHE A 697 -0.67 -18.50 -3.49
CA PHE A 697 0.32 -17.77 -2.69
C PHE A 697 -0.35 -16.91 -1.60
N ALA A 698 -1.29 -16.05 -1.96
CA ALA A 698 -1.94 -15.15 -1.01
C ALA A 698 -2.66 -15.91 0.12
N ASN A 699 -3.29 -17.06 -0.22
CA ASN A 699 -4.09 -17.86 0.71
C ASN A 699 -3.24 -18.72 1.66
N THR A 700 -2.05 -19.15 1.23
CA THR A 700 -1.25 -20.15 1.96
C THR A 700 0.04 -19.62 2.56
N THR A 701 0.52 -18.45 2.10
CA THR A 701 1.81 -17.90 2.53
C THR A 701 1.97 -17.90 4.06
N GLY A 702 3.16 -18.36 4.50
CA GLY A 702 3.62 -18.23 5.87
C GLY A 702 4.15 -16.84 6.22
N SER A 703 4.39 -15.98 5.22
CA SER A 703 4.80 -14.58 5.42
C SER A 703 3.60 -13.75 5.88
N ARG A 704 3.62 -13.31 7.14
CA ARG A 704 2.52 -12.57 7.77
C ARG A 704 2.78 -11.07 7.67
N VAL A 705 2.73 -10.53 6.43
CA VAL A 705 2.93 -9.12 6.11
C VAL A 705 1.82 -8.64 5.19
N PRO A 706 1.58 -7.32 5.07
CA PRO A 706 0.71 -6.77 4.01
C PRO A 706 1.07 -7.37 2.65
N LEU A 707 0.08 -7.63 1.80
CA LEU A 707 0.28 -8.38 0.57
C LEU A 707 1.52 -7.88 -0.19
N THR A 708 2.49 -8.81 -0.34
CA THR A 708 3.73 -8.56 -1.08
C THR A 708 3.47 -8.63 -2.58
N ASP A 709 4.17 -7.81 -3.33
CA ASP A 709 4.25 -7.91 -4.78
C ASP A 709 5.43 -8.78 -5.25
N TRP A 710 6.44 -9.03 -4.41
CA TRP A 710 7.67 -9.74 -4.75
C TRP A 710 7.84 -11.01 -3.91
N TYR A 711 7.69 -12.16 -4.55
CA TYR A 711 7.68 -13.46 -3.87
C TYR A 711 8.27 -14.58 -4.73
N ASP A 712 8.63 -15.70 -4.09
CA ASP A 712 9.20 -16.87 -4.77
C ASP A 712 8.09 -17.76 -5.36
N THR A 713 8.23 -18.18 -6.61
CA THR A 713 7.23 -19.01 -7.30
C THR A 713 7.30 -20.50 -6.91
N THR A 714 8.39 -20.94 -6.25
CA THR A 714 8.62 -22.34 -5.86
C THR A 714 8.21 -22.64 -4.42
N ASN A 715 8.06 -21.60 -3.59
CA ASN A 715 7.67 -21.72 -2.18
C ASN A 715 6.76 -20.57 -1.75
N ASP A 716 6.15 -20.66 -0.57
CA ASP A 716 5.17 -19.72 -0.04
C ASP A 716 5.78 -18.46 0.61
N ARG A 717 6.98 -18.03 0.19
CA ARG A 717 7.73 -16.99 0.88
C ARG A 717 7.79 -15.68 0.10
N GLN A 718 7.58 -14.58 0.81
CA GLN A 718 7.98 -13.25 0.39
C GLN A 718 9.51 -13.20 0.18
N ILE A 719 9.95 -12.53 -0.89
CA ILE A 719 11.35 -12.17 -1.10
C ILE A 719 11.66 -10.81 -0.49
N GLY A 720 10.82 -9.82 -0.79
CA GLY A 720 10.91 -8.48 -0.27
C GLY A 720 9.64 -7.70 -0.54
N PHE A 721 9.61 -6.44 -0.19
CA PHE A 721 8.53 -5.49 -0.35
C PHE A 721 7.20 -5.94 0.28
N GLN A 722 6.42 -4.99 0.76
CA GLN A 722 5.10 -5.22 1.35
C GLN A 722 4.32 -3.91 1.37
N ALA A 723 2.99 -4.00 1.43
CA ALA A 723 2.11 -2.83 1.44
C ALA A 723 2.26 -1.88 0.23
N ARG A 724 3.01 -2.26 -0.82
CA ARG A 724 3.24 -1.41 -1.98
C ARG A 724 1.95 -1.17 -2.76
N PRO A 725 1.73 0.05 -3.30
CA PRO A 725 0.55 0.35 -4.09
C PRO A 725 0.49 -0.38 -5.42
N VAL A 726 1.60 -0.95 -5.90
CA VAL A 726 1.70 -1.64 -7.20
C VAL A 726 0.71 -2.80 -7.36
N VAL A 727 0.17 -3.35 -6.26
CA VAL A 727 -0.92 -4.33 -6.31
C VAL A 727 -2.19 -3.80 -6.98
N GLY A 728 -2.28 -2.48 -7.23
CA GLY A 728 -3.27 -1.90 -8.13
C GLY A 728 -3.24 -2.49 -9.54
N GLY A 729 -2.08 -3.04 -9.95
CA GLY A 729 -1.88 -3.80 -11.17
C GLY A 729 -2.75 -5.05 -11.30
N HIS A 730 -3.22 -5.61 -10.17
CA HIS A 730 -4.14 -6.75 -10.19
C HIS A 730 -5.46 -6.44 -10.91
N PHE A 731 -5.84 -5.17 -11.04
CA PHE A 731 -7.04 -4.75 -11.79
C PHE A 731 -6.87 -4.81 -13.32
N ALA A 732 -5.73 -5.24 -13.85
CA ALA A 732 -5.41 -5.21 -15.27
C ALA A 732 -6.47 -5.93 -16.16
N LEU A 733 -6.98 -7.09 -15.73
CA LEU A 733 -8.01 -7.81 -16.50
C LEU A 733 -9.34 -7.05 -16.62
N LEU A 734 -9.63 -6.13 -15.69
CA LEU A 734 -10.86 -5.32 -15.75
C LEU A 734 -10.75 -4.11 -16.67
N THR A 735 -9.57 -3.85 -17.23
CA THR A 735 -9.30 -2.67 -18.08
C THR A 735 -9.16 -2.99 -19.56
N VAL A 736 -9.17 -4.29 -19.96
CA VAL A 736 -8.98 -4.77 -21.35
C VAL A 736 -10.11 -5.65 -21.83
#